data_4c7897f00e580e3c02d918700f9df562
#
_entry.id   4c7897f00e580e3c02d918700f9df562
#
_cell.length_a   1.000
_cell.length_b   1.000
_cell.length_c   1.000
_cell.angle_alpha   90.00
_cell.angle_beta   90.00
_cell.angle_gamma   90.00
#
_symmetry.space_group_name_H-M   'P 1'
#
loop_
_entity.id
_entity.type
_entity.pdbx_description
1 polymer ?
#
loop_
_entity_poly.entity_id
_entity_poly.type
_entity_poly.pdbx_seq_one_letter_code
_entity_poly.pdbx_strand_id
1 'polypeptide(L)'
;MPPDAKRRALVIASPTGALRGPRNDAALVAHLLQERGFEVRSVVGRHATRAGILEGYESLIEDTRAGDAAVVYFSGHGGVRRGAQAEFRYVVPVDIADTAADDFRGVLEEELSVLQWRLTMRTRNVTTLWDCCFSGRMSRGALPGRMTVRGVEEEWPQTALLRRRAAAAAEFERLRRAHPEEPWFDANPHAVRMRACSPNEEAYEGYSFEFGGHLGFFTAALVSCLRADPGGTWQAVGEQVRHRVVARSAAQRPEAAGPTGRVVFTEELRPAHRSHPVRIDARSGLAWLDGAALHGFEVGDEFLLGLLGRPFDPGRAALAVVTAVHGDAARLAAANGGPLADGLEAHPLRSARRAHRVRVECADAERRARFVRQLAGIPDVRVAEEEQPGGEIATITLEETGFLLRDAARLPLYPAPRTADPASIARLREDIAHLGNAVRLRELVPGADRLTVPVSFTASLVGGTADLSVGAPVVHGGDRIRLRVRNGADGGRPVYANVLDLGVAGRISVLNVAEPSGIELLPGQERAIGADPGGYEPGLPLTWPALLPVDSPRFETLVAVFSDQPQDLRGLAQPGVSHRSRQSPVGRELAWLLRPYRRDLAGPSLPAVRYAFVHVPFVLCPGGLNCTHRATPGARREEQTRTGQDA
;
A
#
# COMPACT_ATOMS: atom_id res chain seq x y z
N MET A 1 -14.52 14.64 -16.93
CA MET A 1 -13.45 15.02 -17.89
C MET A 1 -13.83 16.34 -18.55
N PRO A 2 -12.87 17.21 -18.92
CA PRO A 2 -13.14 18.38 -19.76
C PRO A 2 -13.81 17.96 -21.08
N PRO A 3 -14.65 18.80 -21.71
CA PRO A 3 -15.39 18.44 -22.92
C PRO A 3 -14.50 18.05 -24.11
N ASP A 4 -13.28 18.59 -24.18
CA ASP A 4 -12.30 18.33 -25.25
C ASP A 4 -11.26 17.25 -24.92
N ALA A 5 -11.36 16.62 -23.75
CA ALA A 5 -10.39 15.62 -23.31
C ALA A 5 -10.51 14.32 -24.12
N LYS A 6 -9.39 13.89 -24.67
CA LYS A 6 -9.29 12.67 -25.47
C LYS A 6 -8.90 11.47 -24.62
N ARG A 7 -9.20 10.30 -25.15
CA ARG A 7 -8.81 9.01 -24.59
C ARG A 7 -7.87 8.32 -25.54
N ARG A 8 -6.62 8.05 -25.11
CA ARG A 8 -5.60 7.43 -25.94
C ARG A 8 -5.04 6.18 -25.28
N ALA A 9 -4.77 5.18 -26.08
CA ALA A 9 -4.20 3.94 -25.59
C ALA A 9 -3.09 3.42 -26.52
N LEU A 10 -2.04 2.89 -25.89
CA LEU A 10 -1.01 2.09 -26.52
C LEU A 10 -1.21 0.62 -26.09
N VAL A 11 -1.47 -0.25 -27.04
CA VAL A 11 -1.66 -1.69 -26.83
C VAL A 11 -0.50 -2.44 -27.45
N ILE A 12 0.30 -3.14 -26.62
CA ILE A 12 1.51 -3.84 -27.02
C ILE A 12 1.31 -5.35 -26.84
N ALA A 13 1.64 -6.13 -27.88
CA ALA A 13 1.68 -7.59 -27.76
C ALA A 13 2.96 -8.17 -28.37
N SER A 14 3.76 -8.81 -27.53
CA SER A 14 5.01 -9.46 -27.88
C SER A 14 4.87 -10.99 -27.78
N PRO A 15 4.40 -11.66 -28.84
CA PRO A 15 4.23 -13.12 -28.87
C PRO A 15 5.57 -13.82 -29.11
N THR A 16 6.37 -13.97 -28.06
CA THR A 16 7.66 -14.65 -28.08
C THR A 16 7.56 -16.07 -27.53
N GLY A 17 8.48 -16.95 -27.90
CA GLY A 17 8.53 -18.32 -27.42
C GLY A 17 7.26 -19.12 -27.73
N ALA A 18 6.71 -19.80 -26.71
CA ALA A 18 5.53 -20.66 -26.83
C ALA A 18 4.18 -19.94 -26.57
N LEU A 19 4.20 -18.62 -26.37
CA LEU A 19 2.99 -17.86 -26.07
C LEU A 19 2.01 -17.82 -27.23
N ARG A 20 0.76 -18.14 -26.96
CA ARG A 20 -0.37 -18.10 -27.91
C ARG A 20 -1.35 -16.95 -27.63
N GLY A 21 -1.36 -16.47 -26.37
CA GLY A 21 -2.30 -15.46 -25.87
C GLY A 21 -2.05 -14.03 -26.33
N PRO A 22 -0.81 -13.52 -26.44
CA PRO A 22 -0.58 -12.08 -26.52
C PRO A 22 -1.31 -11.35 -27.65
N ARG A 23 -1.46 -11.96 -28.83
CA ARG A 23 -2.22 -11.36 -29.94
C ARG A 23 -3.72 -11.27 -29.63
N ASN A 24 -4.28 -12.32 -29.03
CA ASN A 24 -5.69 -12.38 -28.65
C ASN A 24 -5.96 -11.40 -27.50
N ASP A 25 -5.05 -11.32 -26.53
CA ASP A 25 -5.11 -10.38 -25.43
C ASP A 25 -5.17 -8.93 -25.94
N ALA A 26 -4.23 -8.58 -26.84
CA ALA A 26 -4.19 -7.25 -27.43
C ALA A 26 -5.46 -6.91 -28.22
N ALA A 27 -5.96 -7.86 -29.01
CA ALA A 27 -7.20 -7.66 -29.78
C ALA A 27 -8.40 -7.43 -28.82
N LEU A 28 -8.51 -8.24 -27.75
CA LEU A 28 -9.58 -8.16 -26.79
C LEU A 28 -9.55 -6.84 -26.00
N VAL A 29 -8.34 -6.42 -25.54
CA VAL A 29 -8.17 -5.15 -24.81
C VAL A 29 -8.34 -3.95 -25.71
N ALA A 30 -7.83 -3.98 -26.94
CA ALA A 30 -8.03 -2.90 -27.91
C ALA A 30 -9.52 -2.68 -28.20
N HIS A 31 -10.27 -3.76 -28.40
CA HIS A 31 -11.73 -3.70 -28.61
C HIS A 31 -12.45 -3.08 -27.39
N LEU A 32 -12.16 -3.54 -26.18
CA LEU A 32 -12.70 -2.97 -24.95
C LEU A 32 -12.41 -1.47 -24.83
N LEU A 33 -11.17 -1.05 -25.13
CA LEU A 33 -10.78 0.36 -25.04
C LEU A 33 -11.47 1.21 -26.11
N GLN A 34 -11.66 0.68 -27.34
CA GLN A 34 -12.42 1.33 -28.40
C GLN A 34 -13.90 1.49 -28.02
N GLU A 35 -14.53 0.45 -27.43
CA GLU A 35 -15.88 0.53 -26.85
C GLU A 35 -16.01 1.65 -25.80
N ARG A 36 -14.89 2.00 -25.13
CA ARG A 36 -14.78 3.07 -24.13
C ARG A 36 -14.35 4.42 -24.71
N GLY A 37 -14.29 4.55 -26.05
CA GLY A 37 -13.95 5.77 -26.76
C GLY A 37 -12.46 6.11 -26.79
N PHE A 38 -11.57 5.13 -26.62
CA PHE A 38 -10.13 5.32 -26.78
C PHE A 38 -9.71 5.27 -28.25
N GLU A 39 -8.85 6.20 -28.65
CA GLU A 39 -8.02 6.11 -29.85
C GLU A 39 -6.87 5.11 -29.53
N VAL A 40 -6.91 3.91 -30.14
CA VAL A 40 -5.98 2.82 -29.83
C VAL A 40 -4.88 2.72 -30.87
N ARG A 41 -3.63 2.88 -30.44
CA ARG A 41 -2.43 2.54 -31.20
C ARG A 41 -1.97 1.13 -30.82
N SER A 42 -1.80 0.26 -31.78
CA SER A 42 -1.39 -1.14 -31.55
C SER A 42 0.04 -1.39 -32.08
N VAL A 43 0.88 -1.94 -31.20
CA VAL A 43 2.26 -2.40 -31.50
C VAL A 43 2.31 -3.91 -31.25
N VAL A 44 1.98 -4.71 -32.29
CA VAL A 44 1.66 -6.13 -32.15
C VAL A 44 2.52 -6.99 -33.06
N GLY A 45 2.97 -8.13 -32.56
CA GLY A 45 3.75 -9.13 -33.30
C GLY A 45 5.08 -8.56 -33.79
N ARG A 46 5.40 -8.69 -35.09
CA ARG A 46 6.67 -8.22 -35.66
C ARG A 46 7.00 -6.74 -35.37
N HIS A 47 6.01 -5.94 -35.02
CA HIS A 47 6.19 -4.52 -34.71
C HIS A 47 6.52 -4.30 -33.23
N ALA A 48 6.33 -5.31 -32.37
CA ALA A 48 6.64 -5.23 -30.93
C ALA A 48 8.15 -5.45 -30.65
N THR A 49 9.01 -4.85 -31.50
CA THR A 49 10.44 -4.71 -31.27
C THR A 49 10.70 -3.70 -30.15
N ARG A 50 11.91 -3.71 -29.58
CA ARG A 50 12.32 -2.68 -28.62
C ARG A 50 12.06 -1.27 -29.18
N ALA A 51 12.49 -0.99 -30.40
CA ALA A 51 12.28 0.32 -31.03
C ALA A 51 10.80 0.64 -31.17
N GLY A 52 9.99 -0.29 -31.67
CA GLY A 52 8.55 -0.06 -31.85
C GLY A 52 7.79 0.16 -30.54
N ILE A 53 8.20 -0.50 -29.44
CA ILE A 53 7.63 -0.27 -28.12
C ILE A 53 7.95 1.15 -27.64
N LEU A 54 9.21 1.58 -27.73
CA LEU A 54 9.64 2.90 -27.29
C LEU A 54 9.02 4.02 -28.12
N GLU A 55 8.99 3.88 -29.46
CA GLU A 55 8.32 4.82 -30.38
C GLU A 55 6.80 4.93 -30.09
N GLY A 56 6.16 3.80 -29.78
CA GLY A 56 4.75 3.78 -29.37
C GLY A 56 4.51 4.60 -28.12
N TYR A 57 5.38 4.48 -27.11
CA TYR A 57 5.33 5.29 -25.90
C TYR A 57 5.58 6.78 -26.15
N GLU A 58 6.63 7.11 -26.94
CA GLU A 58 6.95 8.49 -27.28
C GLU A 58 5.78 9.18 -27.96
N SER A 59 5.18 8.52 -28.97
CA SER A 59 3.98 9.05 -29.63
C SER A 59 2.82 9.28 -28.66
N LEU A 60 2.59 8.32 -27.72
CA LEU A 60 1.54 8.50 -26.71
C LEU A 60 1.81 9.71 -25.82
N ILE A 61 3.08 9.91 -25.41
CA ILE A 61 3.48 11.05 -24.58
C ILE A 61 3.31 12.37 -25.35
N GLU A 62 3.72 12.42 -26.62
CA GLU A 62 3.63 13.61 -27.45
C GLU A 62 2.19 14.02 -27.74
N ASP A 63 1.32 13.05 -28.02
CA ASP A 63 -0.08 13.27 -28.36
C ASP A 63 -0.95 13.61 -27.14
N THR A 64 -0.54 13.19 -25.92
CA THR A 64 -1.33 13.38 -24.70
C THR A 64 -1.26 14.81 -24.19
N ARG A 65 -2.41 15.36 -23.78
CA ARG A 65 -2.59 16.70 -23.20
C ARG A 65 -3.18 16.61 -21.79
N ALA A 66 -3.09 17.72 -21.06
CA ALA A 66 -3.69 17.83 -19.72
C ALA A 66 -5.19 17.53 -19.75
N GLY A 67 -5.64 16.65 -18.86
CA GLY A 67 -7.03 16.20 -18.76
C GLY A 67 -7.39 15.02 -19.66
N ASP A 68 -6.53 14.60 -20.60
CA ASP A 68 -6.70 13.37 -21.38
C ASP A 68 -6.59 12.12 -20.48
N ALA A 69 -7.17 11.00 -20.94
CA ALA A 69 -6.92 9.69 -20.35
C ALA A 69 -5.93 8.92 -21.21
N ALA A 70 -4.87 8.38 -20.59
CA ALA A 70 -3.85 7.61 -21.27
C ALA A 70 -3.75 6.19 -20.67
N VAL A 71 -3.80 5.17 -21.53
CA VAL A 71 -3.67 3.76 -21.16
C VAL A 71 -2.50 3.12 -21.87
N VAL A 72 -1.68 2.36 -21.16
CA VAL A 72 -0.67 1.48 -21.74
C VAL A 72 -0.97 0.06 -21.30
N TYR A 73 -1.06 -0.84 -22.27
CA TYR A 73 -1.24 -2.26 -22.05
C TYR A 73 -0.11 -3.05 -22.70
N PHE A 74 0.41 -4.03 -21.99
CA PHE A 74 1.42 -4.97 -22.50
C PHE A 74 0.99 -6.42 -22.23
N SER A 75 1.15 -7.27 -23.22
CA SER A 75 1.02 -8.73 -23.11
C SER A 75 2.20 -9.43 -23.77
N GLY A 76 2.87 -10.30 -23.02
CA GLY A 76 4.05 -11.01 -23.48
C GLY A 76 4.83 -11.65 -22.34
N HIS A 77 6.07 -12.07 -22.63
CA HIS A 77 7.00 -12.47 -21.58
C HIS A 77 7.55 -11.26 -20.82
N GLY A 78 7.70 -11.40 -19.50
CA GLY A 78 8.64 -10.61 -18.71
C GLY A 78 9.89 -11.44 -18.43
N GLY A 79 11.03 -10.78 -18.26
CA GLY A 79 12.30 -11.41 -17.95
C GLY A 79 12.92 -10.86 -16.67
N VAL A 80 13.70 -11.71 -16.01
CA VAL A 80 14.58 -11.31 -14.92
C VAL A 80 15.98 -11.83 -15.16
N ARG A 81 16.98 -11.00 -14.89
CA ARG A 81 18.37 -11.41 -14.82
C ARG A 81 18.91 -11.08 -13.44
N ARG A 82 19.28 -12.12 -12.69
CA ARG A 82 19.88 -11.97 -11.37
C ARG A 82 21.40 -11.97 -11.48
N GLY A 83 22.04 -10.91 -10.97
CA GLY A 83 23.49 -10.82 -10.82
C GLY A 83 23.87 -10.71 -9.34
N ALA A 84 25.16 -10.89 -9.04
CA ALA A 84 25.66 -10.82 -7.66
C ALA A 84 25.41 -9.47 -6.96
N GLN A 85 25.29 -8.38 -7.73
CA GLN A 85 25.14 -7.01 -7.21
C GLN A 85 23.82 -6.34 -7.60
N ALA A 86 23.08 -6.87 -8.60
CA ALA A 86 21.85 -6.25 -9.08
C ALA A 86 20.93 -7.26 -9.76
N GLU A 87 19.63 -7.05 -9.61
CA GLU A 87 18.57 -7.71 -10.36
C GLU A 87 18.06 -6.74 -11.43
N PHE A 88 17.83 -7.25 -12.65
CA PHE A 88 17.27 -6.52 -13.77
C PHE A 88 15.97 -7.17 -14.19
N ARG A 89 14.91 -6.39 -14.25
CA ARG A 89 13.59 -6.81 -14.74
C ARG A 89 13.29 -6.10 -16.04
N TYR A 90 12.71 -6.80 -17.00
CA TYR A 90 12.45 -6.25 -18.33
C TYR A 90 11.27 -6.94 -19.00
N VAL A 91 10.61 -6.23 -19.91
CA VAL A 91 9.69 -6.86 -20.86
C VAL A 91 10.47 -7.35 -22.07
N VAL A 92 9.99 -8.43 -22.67
CA VAL A 92 10.65 -9.15 -23.76
C VAL A 92 10.03 -8.74 -25.10
N PRO A 93 10.70 -7.89 -25.92
CA PRO A 93 10.28 -7.57 -27.27
C PRO A 93 10.55 -8.75 -28.22
N VAL A 94 9.96 -8.72 -29.42
CA VAL A 94 10.12 -9.81 -30.40
C VAL A 94 11.53 -9.92 -30.98
N ASP A 95 12.33 -8.86 -30.88
CA ASP A 95 13.74 -8.80 -31.31
C ASP A 95 14.73 -9.04 -30.15
N ILE A 96 14.31 -9.67 -29.07
CA ILE A 96 15.16 -9.95 -27.89
C ILE A 96 16.38 -10.81 -28.26
N ALA A 97 16.23 -11.73 -29.24
CA ALA A 97 17.30 -12.58 -29.70
C ALA A 97 18.45 -11.83 -30.43
N ASP A 98 18.19 -10.60 -30.86
CA ASP A 98 19.18 -9.73 -31.51
C ASP A 98 20.04 -8.96 -30.47
N THR A 99 19.92 -9.29 -29.16
CA THR A 99 20.73 -8.70 -28.09
C THR A 99 22.23 -8.98 -28.34
N ALA A 100 23.04 -7.91 -28.37
CA ALA A 100 24.47 -7.94 -28.48
C ALA A 100 25.18 -7.60 -27.17
N ALA A 101 26.50 -7.73 -27.13
CA ALA A 101 27.30 -7.50 -25.92
C ALA A 101 27.15 -6.07 -25.35
N ASP A 102 26.83 -5.10 -26.18
CA ASP A 102 26.67 -3.68 -25.81
C ASP A 102 25.27 -3.11 -26.10
N ASP A 103 24.37 -3.91 -26.70
CA ASP A 103 23.00 -3.49 -27.05
C ASP A 103 21.96 -4.52 -26.59
N PHE A 104 21.39 -4.27 -25.41
CA PHE A 104 20.32 -5.09 -24.86
C PHE A 104 18.97 -4.72 -25.51
N ARG A 105 18.29 -5.71 -26.08
CA ARG A 105 17.00 -5.54 -26.77
C ARG A 105 15.78 -5.62 -25.87
N GLY A 106 15.88 -6.05 -24.62
CA GLY A 106 14.80 -5.94 -23.65
C GLY A 106 14.53 -4.48 -23.27
N VAL A 107 13.32 -4.16 -22.80
CA VAL A 107 13.00 -2.85 -22.22
C VAL A 107 12.95 -2.98 -20.69
N LEU A 108 13.89 -2.34 -20.01
CA LEU A 108 14.03 -2.43 -18.54
C LEU A 108 12.85 -1.79 -17.80
N GLU A 109 12.55 -2.30 -16.60
CA GLU A 109 11.53 -1.71 -15.71
C GLU A 109 11.85 -0.24 -15.39
N GLU A 110 13.14 0.11 -15.24
CA GLU A 110 13.61 1.48 -15.04
C GLU A 110 13.29 2.38 -16.24
N GLU A 111 13.44 1.90 -17.48
CA GLU A 111 13.08 2.66 -18.67
C GLU A 111 11.57 2.88 -18.77
N LEU A 112 10.78 1.84 -18.48
CA LEU A 112 9.31 1.94 -18.42
C LEU A 112 8.85 2.91 -17.34
N SER A 113 9.53 2.94 -16.21
CA SER A 113 9.26 3.87 -15.12
C SER A 113 9.50 5.33 -15.53
N VAL A 114 10.60 5.60 -16.24
CA VAL A 114 10.88 6.93 -16.81
C VAL A 114 9.79 7.36 -17.78
N LEU A 115 9.40 6.49 -18.71
CA LEU A 115 8.34 6.76 -19.68
C LEU A 115 6.99 7.02 -19.00
N GLN A 116 6.67 6.26 -17.97
CA GLN A 116 5.46 6.45 -17.18
C GLN A 116 5.47 7.81 -16.46
N TRP A 117 6.61 8.23 -15.88
CA TRP A 117 6.75 9.55 -15.28
C TRP A 117 6.55 10.65 -16.32
N ARG A 118 7.17 10.56 -17.47
CA ARG A 118 6.99 11.52 -18.58
C ARG A 118 5.53 11.61 -19.03
N LEU A 119 4.82 10.48 -19.09
CA LEU A 119 3.41 10.47 -19.43
C LEU A 119 2.54 11.13 -18.33
N THR A 120 2.86 10.90 -17.05
CA THR A 120 2.13 11.53 -15.94
C THR A 120 2.40 13.02 -15.78
N MET A 121 3.49 13.55 -16.38
CA MET A 121 3.69 15.00 -16.54
C MET A 121 2.75 15.62 -17.58
N ARG A 122 2.21 14.82 -18.51
CA ARG A 122 1.23 15.29 -19.50
C ARG A 122 -0.20 15.28 -18.97
N THR A 123 -0.57 14.18 -18.28
CA THR A 123 -1.90 14.01 -17.68
C THR A 123 -1.80 13.19 -16.40
N ARG A 124 -2.66 13.45 -15.44
CA ARG A 124 -2.72 12.64 -14.21
C ARG A 124 -3.59 11.38 -14.38
N ASN A 125 -4.34 11.27 -15.46
CA ASN A 125 -5.22 10.13 -15.75
C ASN A 125 -4.50 9.05 -16.55
N VAL A 126 -3.46 8.46 -15.94
CA VAL A 126 -2.64 7.40 -16.54
C VAL A 126 -2.95 6.06 -15.91
N THR A 127 -3.11 5.03 -16.74
CA THR A 127 -3.26 3.63 -16.32
C THR A 127 -2.29 2.75 -17.11
N THR A 128 -1.55 1.88 -16.41
CA THR A 128 -0.70 0.87 -17.03
C THR A 128 -1.11 -0.54 -16.61
N LEU A 129 -1.21 -1.45 -17.57
CA LEU A 129 -1.73 -2.81 -17.42
C LEU A 129 -0.70 -3.80 -17.98
N TRP A 130 -0.09 -4.61 -17.09
CA TRP A 130 1.03 -5.48 -17.44
C TRP A 130 0.64 -6.95 -17.31
N ASP A 131 0.43 -7.65 -18.44
CA ASP A 131 0.17 -9.08 -18.47
C ASP A 131 1.45 -9.85 -18.83
N CYS A 132 2.39 -9.83 -17.90
CA CYS A 132 3.67 -10.55 -17.94
C CYS A 132 4.14 -10.83 -16.51
N CYS A 133 5.12 -11.72 -16.33
CA CYS A 133 5.75 -11.94 -15.04
C CYS A 133 7.24 -11.56 -15.06
N PHE A 134 7.72 -11.04 -13.93
CA PHE A 134 9.14 -10.71 -13.72
C PHE A 134 9.80 -11.66 -12.71
N SER A 135 9.29 -12.91 -12.57
CA SER A 135 9.77 -13.82 -11.53
C SER A 135 11.01 -14.61 -11.93
N GLY A 136 11.24 -14.82 -13.21
CA GLY A 136 12.32 -15.69 -13.70
C GLY A 136 12.31 -17.12 -13.16
N ARG A 137 11.30 -17.49 -12.37
CA ARG A 137 11.12 -18.87 -11.89
C ARG A 137 10.37 -19.65 -12.96
N MET A 138 11.07 -20.46 -13.71
CA MET A 138 10.42 -21.50 -14.48
C MET A 138 10.03 -22.63 -13.52
N SER A 139 8.75 -22.86 -13.32
CA SER A 139 8.31 -24.10 -12.68
C SER A 139 8.76 -25.28 -13.55
N ARG A 140 9.74 -26.04 -13.07
CA ARG A 140 10.27 -27.25 -13.75
C ARG A 140 9.31 -28.45 -13.66
N GLY A 141 8.11 -28.25 -13.13
CA GLY A 141 7.06 -29.26 -13.04
C GLY A 141 6.09 -29.20 -14.21
N ALA A 142 5.52 -30.35 -14.59
CA ALA A 142 4.39 -30.37 -15.51
C ALA A 142 3.23 -29.58 -14.89
N LEU A 143 2.87 -28.44 -15.52
CA LEU A 143 1.74 -27.62 -15.08
C LEU A 143 0.44 -28.39 -15.29
N PRO A 144 -0.51 -28.36 -14.34
CA PRO A 144 -1.82 -28.95 -14.50
C PRO A 144 -2.56 -28.32 -15.69
N GLY A 145 -2.90 -29.11 -16.69
CA GLY A 145 -3.57 -28.62 -17.88
C GLY A 145 -2.64 -27.93 -18.88
N ARG A 146 -3.21 -27.34 -19.93
CA ARG A 146 -2.48 -26.67 -21.02
C ARG A 146 -2.17 -25.18 -20.67
N MET A 147 -1.46 -24.96 -19.56
CA MET A 147 -1.05 -23.60 -19.14
C MET A 147 0.39 -23.31 -19.58
N THR A 148 0.65 -22.05 -19.94
CA THR A 148 2.00 -21.57 -20.31
C THR A 148 2.38 -20.39 -19.42
N VAL A 149 3.61 -20.38 -18.90
CA VAL A 149 4.17 -19.29 -18.06
C VAL A 149 4.60 -18.12 -18.96
N ARG A 150 4.39 -16.90 -18.50
CA ARG A 150 4.75 -15.64 -19.18
C ARG A 150 6.06 -15.04 -18.66
N GLY A 151 7.02 -15.85 -18.26
CA GLY A 151 8.32 -15.42 -17.77
C GLY A 151 9.48 -16.17 -18.40
N VAL A 152 10.62 -15.49 -18.50
CA VAL A 152 11.88 -16.06 -18.94
C VAL A 152 13.01 -15.66 -17.97
N GLU A 153 13.95 -16.56 -17.76
CA GLU A 153 15.21 -16.30 -17.07
C GLU A 153 16.35 -16.61 -18.02
N GLU A 154 17.04 -15.57 -18.47
CA GLU A 154 18.13 -15.70 -19.43
C GLU A 154 19.35 -14.89 -18.98
N GLU A 155 20.54 -15.39 -19.32
CA GLU A 155 21.79 -14.72 -19.04
C GLU A 155 22.15 -13.76 -20.17
N TRP A 156 21.86 -12.49 -19.99
CA TRP A 156 22.24 -11.41 -20.89
C TRP A 156 23.57 -10.76 -20.49
N PRO A 157 24.30 -10.12 -21.41
CA PRO A 157 25.52 -9.38 -21.09
C PRO A 157 25.27 -8.29 -20.05
N GLN A 158 25.91 -8.38 -18.90
CA GLN A 158 25.70 -7.45 -17.79
C GLN A 158 26.06 -6.00 -18.15
N THR A 159 27.06 -5.81 -19.00
CA THR A 159 27.48 -4.48 -19.47
C THR A 159 26.39 -3.75 -20.23
N ALA A 160 25.66 -4.46 -21.11
CA ALA A 160 24.54 -3.87 -21.85
C ALA A 160 23.39 -3.47 -20.94
N LEU A 161 23.04 -4.32 -19.95
CA LEU A 161 22.01 -4.05 -18.95
C LEU A 161 22.37 -2.83 -18.08
N LEU A 162 23.62 -2.78 -17.56
CA LEU A 162 24.10 -1.65 -16.74
C LEU A 162 24.10 -0.34 -17.53
N ARG A 163 24.47 -0.37 -18.83
CA ARG A 163 24.41 0.83 -19.68
C ARG A 163 22.98 1.35 -19.81
N ARG A 164 22.00 0.46 -20.05
CA ARG A 164 20.58 0.85 -20.14
C ARG A 164 20.07 1.41 -18.83
N ARG A 165 20.38 0.78 -17.71
CA ARG A 165 20.02 1.27 -16.38
C ARG A 165 20.63 2.64 -16.11
N ALA A 166 21.91 2.84 -16.43
CA ALA A 166 22.58 4.12 -16.25
C ALA A 166 21.92 5.25 -17.08
N ALA A 167 21.52 4.94 -18.33
CA ALA A 167 20.80 5.88 -19.17
C ALA A 167 19.42 6.25 -18.58
N ALA A 168 18.67 5.25 -18.11
CA ALA A 168 17.38 5.48 -17.46
C ALA A 168 17.53 6.31 -16.17
N ALA A 169 18.54 6.03 -15.34
CA ALA A 169 18.84 6.79 -14.13
C ALA A 169 19.20 8.24 -14.44
N ALA A 170 19.99 8.50 -15.48
CA ALA A 170 20.35 9.85 -15.91
C ALA A 170 19.13 10.65 -16.39
N GLU A 171 18.20 9.99 -17.10
CA GLU A 171 16.94 10.61 -17.53
C GLU A 171 16.03 10.89 -16.34
N PHE A 172 15.92 9.96 -15.40
CA PHE A 172 15.14 10.15 -14.18
C PHE A 172 15.66 11.34 -13.36
N GLU A 173 16.99 11.45 -13.21
CA GLU A 173 17.62 12.58 -12.53
C GLU A 173 17.36 13.92 -13.25
N ARG A 174 17.32 13.94 -14.58
CA ARG A 174 16.93 15.14 -15.34
C ARG A 174 15.48 15.55 -15.05
N LEU A 175 14.56 14.61 -15.06
CA LEU A 175 13.15 14.83 -14.72
C LEU A 175 13.02 15.37 -13.29
N ARG A 176 13.70 14.76 -12.34
CA ARG A 176 13.69 15.16 -10.92
C ARG A 176 14.18 16.60 -10.71
N ARG A 177 15.22 17.00 -11.42
CA ARG A 177 15.73 18.40 -11.37
C ARG A 177 14.77 19.38 -12.03
N ALA A 178 14.09 18.98 -13.09
CA ALA A 178 13.13 19.83 -13.79
C ALA A 178 11.81 20.01 -13.00
N HIS A 179 11.47 19.04 -12.14
CA HIS A 179 10.21 19.01 -11.39
C HIS A 179 10.45 18.69 -9.91
N PRO A 180 11.14 19.55 -9.16
CA PRO A 180 11.50 19.30 -7.75
C PRO A 180 10.28 19.24 -6.82
N GLU A 181 9.12 19.74 -7.26
CA GLU A 181 7.84 19.73 -6.54
C GLU A 181 7.16 18.37 -6.53
N GLU A 182 7.56 17.46 -7.44
CA GLU A 182 6.95 16.13 -7.55
C GLU A 182 7.48 15.17 -6.48
N PRO A 183 6.64 14.25 -5.98
CA PRO A 183 7.05 13.23 -5.02
C PRO A 183 7.79 12.08 -5.74
N TRP A 184 9.08 12.24 -5.93
CA TRP A 184 9.95 11.24 -6.57
C TRP A 184 10.21 10.07 -5.63
N PHE A 185 9.35 9.04 -5.70
CA PHE A 185 9.51 7.76 -5.01
C PHE A 185 9.77 6.64 -6.03
N ASP A 186 10.07 5.46 -5.53
CA ASP A 186 10.21 4.22 -6.31
C ASP A 186 8.93 3.84 -7.09
N ALA A 187 7.80 4.43 -6.72
CA ALA A 187 6.52 4.24 -7.39
C ALA A 187 5.91 5.57 -7.81
N ASN A 188 5.51 5.68 -9.09
CA ASN A 188 4.80 6.85 -9.58
C ASN A 188 3.41 6.95 -8.93
N PRO A 189 3.13 7.99 -8.11
CA PRO A 189 1.87 8.12 -7.38
C PRO A 189 0.69 8.54 -8.26
N HIS A 190 0.97 8.99 -9.49
CA HIS A 190 -0.04 9.54 -10.38
C HIS A 190 -0.63 8.51 -11.35
N ALA A 191 0.03 7.36 -11.54
CA ALA A 191 -0.42 6.31 -12.43
C ALA A 191 -1.07 5.14 -11.67
N VAL A 192 -2.23 4.69 -12.12
CA VAL A 192 -2.75 3.38 -11.76
C VAL A 192 -1.92 2.32 -12.48
N ARG A 193 -1.45 1.34 -11.74
CA ARG A 193 -0.63 0.24 -12.27
C ARG A 193 -1.28 -1.07 -11.87
N MET A 194 -1.61 -1.90 -12.84
CA MET A 194 -2.04 -3.26 -12.60
C MET A 194 -1.04 -4.24 -13.20
N ARG A 195 -0.64 -5.22 -12.43
CA ARG A 195 0.28 -6.30 -12.82
C ARG A 195 -0.45 -7.63 -12.74
N ALA A 196 -0.12 -8.55 -13.65
CA ALA A 196 -0.72 -9.87 -13.69
C ALA A 196 -0.38 -10.75 -12.48
N CYS A 197 0.74 -10.47 -11.81
CA CYS A 197 1.20 -11.20 -10.63
C CYS A 197 2.11 -10.33 -9.76
N SER A 198 2.34 -10.75 -8.52
CA SER A 198 3.37 -10.17 -7.64
C SER A 198 4.79 -10.41 -8.20
N PRO A 199 5.80 -9.63 -7.80
CA PRO A 199 7.12 -9.62 -8.44
C PRO A 199 7.85 -10.97 -8.55
N ASN A 200 7.61 -11.89 -7.62
CA ASN A 200 8.24 -13.22 -7.61
C ASN A 200 7.28 -14.36 -7.95
N GLU A 201 6.10 -14.04 -8.49
CA GLU A 201 5.11 -15.00 -8.94
C GLU A 201 5.09 -15.14 -10.45
N GLU A 202 4.45 -16.21 -10.91
CA GLU A 202 4.31 -16.49 -12.34
C GLU A 202 2.95 -16.01 -12.85
N ALA A 203 2.91 -15.38 -14.02
CA ALA A 203 1.70 -15.13 -14.77
C ALA A 203 1.48 -16.25 -15.81
N TYR A 204 0.24 -16.65 -15.97
CA TYR A 204 -0.14 -17.77 -16.84
C TYR A 204 -1.08 -17.36 -17.96
N GLU A 205 -0.99 -18.09 -19.07
CA GLU A 205 -2.00 -18.09 -20.12
C GLU A 205 -2.60 -19.49 -20.32
N GLY A 206 -3.78 -19.55 -20.86
CA GLY A 206 -4.46 -20.77 -21.19
C GLY A 206 -5.74 -20.53 -21.98
N TYR A 207 -6.45 -21.59 -22.34
CA TYR A 207 -7.68 -21.45 -23.09
C TYR A 207 -8.79 -20.85 -22.22
N SER A 208 -9.40 -19.79 -22.72
CA SER A 208 -10.59 -19.15 -22.12
C SER A 208 -11.84 -19.60 -22.85
N PHE A 209 -12.74 -20.29 -22.14
CA PHE A 209 -14.05 -20.68 -22.70
C PHE A 209 -14.97 -19.45 -22.88
N GLU A 210 -14.82 -18.44 -22.03
CA GLU A 210 -15.60 -17.19 -22.09
C GLU A 210 -15.35 -16.41 -23.38
N PHE A 211 -14.10 -16.39 -23.87
CA PHE A 211 -13.69 -15.61 -25.04
C PHE A 211 -13.30 -16.48 -26.26
N GLY A 212 -13.32 -17.79 -26.12
CA GLY A 212 -13.10 -18.72 -27.25
C GLY A 212 -11.66 -18.78 -27.76
N GLY A 213 -10.63 -18.50 -26.91
CA GLY A 213 -9.24 -18.48 -27.35
C GLY A 213 -8.22 -18.61 -26.21
N HIS A 214 -6.94 -18.72 -26.57
CA HIS A 214 -5.84 -18.61 -25.60
C HIS A 214 -5.68 -17.17 -25.17
N LEU A 215 -5.73 -16.92 -23.86
CA LEU A 215 -5.61 -15.60 -23.22
C LEU A 215 -4.80 -15.70 -21.93
N GLY A 216 -4.15 -14.62 -21.54
CA GLY A 216 -3.64 -14.45 -20.19
C GLY A 216 -4.77 -14.49 -19.17
N PHE A 217 -4.53 -15.17 -18.06
CA PHE A 217 -5.55 -15.25 -16.99
C PHE A 217 -5.91 -13.87 -16.45
N PHE A 218 -4.91 -13.00 -16.33
CA PHE A 218 -5.12 -11.61 -15.94
C PHE A 218 -5.97 -10.85 -16.96
N THR A 219 -5.62 -10.92 -18.25
CA THR A 219 -6.36 -10.20 -19.31
C THR A 219 -7.79 -10.66 -19.41
N ALA A 220 -8.05 -11.97 -19.39
CA ALA A 220 -9.42 -12.51 -19.42
C ALA A 220 -10.25 -12.00 -18.22
N ALA A 221 -9.68 -12.05 -17.01
CA ALA A 221 -10.33 -11.56 -15.80
C ALA A 221 -10.56 -10.04 -15.85
N LEU A 222 -9.55 -9.26 -16.29
CA LEU A 222 -9.62 -7.80 -16.39
C LEU A 222 -10.75 -7.35 -17.31
N VAL A 223 -10.82 -7.91 -18.51
CA VAL A 223 -11.85 -7.54 -19.50
C VAL A 223 -13.25 -7.91 -18.98
N SER A 224 -13.42 -9.11 -18.39
CA SER A 224 -14.68 -9.51 -17.78
C SER A 224 -15.11 -8.54 -16.67
N CYS A 225 -14.20 -8.15 -15.78
CA CYS A 225 -14.50 -7.23 -14.68
C CYS A 225 -14.83 -5.82 -15.18
N LEU A 226 -14.06 -5.30 -16.13
CA LEU A 226 -14.31 -3.97 -16.71
C LEU A 226 -15.64 -3.91 -17.47
N ARG A 227 -16.08 -4.99 -18.10
CA ARG A 227 -17.41 -5.06 -18.75
C ARG A 227 -18.54 -5.15 -17.72
N ALA A 228 -18.33 -5.88 -16.63
CA ALA A 228 -19.34 -6.07 -15.59
C ALA A 228 -19.59 -4.80 -14.76
N ASP A 229 -18.57 -4.01 -14.48
CA ASP A 229 -18.66 -2.75 -13.72
C ASP A 229 -17.93 -1.60 -14.42
N PRO A 230 -18.59 -0.96 -15.38
CA PRO A 230 -18.00 0.16 -16.12
C PRO A 230 -17.70 1.41 -15.31
N GLY A 231 -18.34 1.59 -14.17
CA GLY A 231 -18.23 2.76 -13.30
C GLY A 231 -17.52 2.47 -11.98
N GLY A 232 -16.96 1.28 -11.81
CA GLY A 232 -16.20 0.88 -10.63
C GLY A 232 -14.90 1.65 -10.46
N THR A 233 -14.30 1.52 -9.28
CA THR A 233 -12.95 2.02 -9.03
C THR A 233 -11.91 0.98 -9.47
N TRP A 234 -10.68 1.42 -9.74
CA TRP A 234 -9.57 0.50 -10.03
C TRP A 234 -9.29 -0.45 -8.87
N GLN A 235 -9.61 -0.05 -7.66
CA GLN A 235 -9.55 -0.90 -6.49
C GLN A 235 -10.53 -2.08 -6.62
N ALA A 236 -11.83 -1.79 -6.83
CA ALA A 236 -12.85 -2.82 -6.96
C ALA A 236 -12.56 -3.76 -8.14
N VAL A 237 -12.12 -3.20 -9.28
CA VAL A 237 -11.69 -3.98 -10.45
C VAL A 237 -10.49 -4.87 -10.10
N GLY A 238 -9.48 -4.34 -9.43
CA GLY A 238 -8.28 -5.10 -9.03
C GLY A 238 -8.61 -6.28 -8.11
N GLU A 239 -9.50 -6.08 -7.14
CA GLU A 239 -9.98 -7.13 -6.23
C GLU A 239 -10.74 -8.24 -6.99
N GLN A 240 -11.64 -7.85 -7.88
CA GLN A 240 -12.39 -8.81 -8.71
C GLN A 240 -11.46 -9.60 -9.65
N VAL A 241 -10.52 -8.92 -10.30
CA VAL A 241 -9.51 -9.56 -11.18
C VAL A 241 -8.70 -10.58 -10.38
N ARG A 242 -8.20 -10.18 -9.22
CA ARG A 242 -7.43 -11.05 -8.35
C ARG A 242 -8.24 -12.27 -7.91
N HIS A 243 -9.47 -12.08 -7.45
CA HIS A 243 -10.35 -13.18 -7.06
C HIS A 243 -10.54 -14.19 -8.20
N ARG A 244 -10.83 -13.71 -9.42
CA ARG A 244 -11.01 -14.57 -10.60
C ARG A 244 -9.75 -15.32 -11.00
N VAL A 245 -8.59 -14.66 -10.94
CA VAL A 245 -7.29 -15.26 -11.30
C VAL A 245 -6.86 -16.29 -10.25
N VAL A 246 -6.93 -15.94 -8.95
CA VAL A 246 -6.58 -16.86 -7.86
C VAL A 246 -7.49 -18.12 -7.85
N ALA A 247 -8.77 -17.96 -8.14
CA ALA A 247 -9.69 -19.11 -8.29
C ALA A 247 -9.26 -20.06 -9.43
N ARG A 248 -8.54 -19.57 -10.43
CA ARG A 248 -8.01 -20.36 -11.55
C ARG A 248 -6.59 -20.87 -11.28
N SER A 249 -5.76 -20.09 -10.62
CA SER A 249 -4.38 -20.42 -10.23
C SER A 249 -4.00 -19.70 -8.94
N ALA A 250 -3.90 -20.43 -7.83
CA ALA A 250 -3.47 -19.88 -6.54
C ALA A 250 -2.02 -19.37 -6.54
N ALA A 251 -1.22 -19.70 -7.57
CA ALA A 251 0.15 -19.27 -7.74
C ALA A 251 0.28 -17.92 -8.47
N GLN A 252 -0.85 -17.34 -8.91
CA GLN A 252 -0.85 -16.06 -9.60
C GLN A 252 -1.77 -15.08 -8.86
N ARG A 253 -1.20 -14.00 -8.33
CA ARG A 253 -1.92 -12.96 -7.60
C ARG A 253 -1.74 -11.59 -8.27
N PRO A 254 -2.70 -11.14 -9.09
CA PRO A 254 -2.68 -9.80 -9.66
C PRO A 254 -2.62 -8.71 -8.59
N GLU A 255 -1.92 -7.64 -8.91
CA GLU A 255 -1.77 -6.48 -8.03
C GLU A 255 -2.24 -5.20 -8.71
N ALA A 256 -2.85 -4.30 -7.93
CA ALA A 256 -3.20 -2.96 -8.33
C ALA A 256 -2.52 -1.94 -7.39
N ALA A 257 -1.76 -1.01 -7.95
CA ALA A 257 -1.02 -0.01 -7.22
C ALA A 257 -1.28 1.41 -7.75
N GLY A 258 -0.84 2.42 -7.01
CA GLY A 258 -1.09 3.82 -7.33
C GLY A 258 -2.49 4.25 -6.92
N PRO A 259 -3.12 5.19 -7.66
CA PRO A 259 -4.39 5.82 -7.33
C PRO A 259 -5.61 4.93 -7.58
N THR A 260 -5.66 3.76 -6.97
CA THR A 260 -6.70 2.74 -7.21
C THR A 260 -8.13 3.15 -6.78
N GLY A 261 -8.28 4.16 -5.92
CA GLY A 261 -9.58 4.75 -5.61
C GLY A 261 -10.20 5.58 -6.74
N ARG A 262 -9.50 5.80 -7.85
CA ARG A 262 -10.07 6.45 -9.04
C ARG A 262 -11.10 5.55 -9.71
N VAL A 263 -12.19 6.17 -10.16
CA VAL A 263 -13.11 5.54 -11.11
C VAL A 263 -12.33 5.21 -12.39
N VAL A 264 -12.60 4.05 -12.95
CA VAL A 264 -11.90 3.51 -14.13
C VAL A 264 -11.84 4.56 -15.25
N PHE A 265 -10.62 4.83 -15.73
CA PHE A 265 -10.28 5.79 -16.78
C PHE A 265 -10.70 7.23 -16.52
N THR A 266 -10.80 7.63 -15.25
CA THR A 266 -11.10 9.02 -14.85
C THR A 266 -10.15 9.48 -13.74
N GLU A 267 -10.18 10.79 -13.43
CA GLU A 267 -9.53 11.35 -12.24
C GLU A 267 -10.49 11.44 -11.04
N GLU A 268 -11.76 11.03 -11.21
CA GLU A 268 -12.74 11.01 -10.13
C GLU A 268 -12.34 10.02 -9.06
N LEU A 269 -12.24 10.50 -7.82
CA LEU A 269 -11.91 9.70 -6.65
C LEU A 269 -13.18 9.33 -5.89
N ARG A 270 -13.36 8.06 -5.62
CA ARG A 270 -14.40 7.57 -4.70
C ARG A 270 -13.77 7.05 -3.42
N PRO A 271 -14.40 7.31 -2.26
CA PRO A 271 -13.95 6.73 -1.01
C PRO A 271 -13.93 5.21 -1.12
N ALA A 272 -12.82 4.61 -0.73
CA ALA A 272 -12.77 3.15 -0.59
C ALA A 272 -13.61 2.72 0.62
N HIS A 273 -14.49 1.76 0.44
CA HIS A 273 -15.12 1.09 1.58
C HIS A 273 -14.07 0.19 2.24
N ARG A 274 -13.92 0.30 3.58
CA ARG A 274 -13.11 -0.65 4.33
C ARG A 274 -13.85 -1.98 4.37
N SER A 275 -13.22 -3.09 4.01
CA SER A 275 -13.71 -4.40 4.32
C SER A 275 -12.55 -5.33 4.57
N HIS A 276 -12.87 -6.46 5.15
CA HIS A 276 -11.93 -7.50 5.51
C HIS A 276 -12.47 -8.81 4.95
N PRO A 277 -11.65 -9.58 4.20
CA PRO A 277 -12.09 -10.86 3.71
C PRO A 277 -12.34 -11.80 4.87
N VAL A 278 -13.38 -12.61 4.72
CA VAL A 278 -13.74 -13.66 5.68
C VAL A 278 -13.05 -14.94 5.24
N ARG A 279 -12.19 -15.48 6.10
CA ARG A 279 -11.55 -16.79 5.89
C ARG A 279 -12.34 -17.88 6.62
N ILE A 280 -12.70 -18.93 5.90
CA ILE A 280 -13.30 -20.12 6.51
C ILE A 280 -12.19 -21.15 6.81
N ASP A 281 -12.09 -21.59 8.05
CA ASP A 281 -11.20 -22.68 8.41
C ASP A 281 -11.78 -24.02 7.95
N ALA A 282 -11.06 -24.73 7.08
CA ALA A 282 -11.58 -25.94 6.44
C ALA A 282 -11.84 -27.11 7.41
N ARG A 283 -11.21 -27.12 8.59
CA ARG A 283 -11.39 -28.20 9.57
C ARG A 283 -12.58 -27.96 10.48
N SER A 284 -12.72 -26.71 10.94
CA SER A 284 -13.76 -26.34 11.91
C SER A 284 -15.00 -25.74 11.27
N GLY A 285 -14.93 -25.27 10.01
CA GLY A 285 -15.99 -24.51 9.36
C GLY A 285 -16.20 -23.12 9.96
N LEU A 286 -15.30 -22.66 10.85
CA LEU A 286 -15.42 -21.36 11.52
C LEU A 286 -14.90 -20.24 10.63
N ALA A 287 -15.56 -19.09 10.74
CA ALA A 287 -15.16 -17.86 10.00
C ALA A 287 -14.22 -17.00 10.84
N TRP A 288 -13.20 -16.45 10.18
CA TRP A 288 -12.15 -15.65 10.79
C TRP A 288 -11.83 -14.40 9.99
N LEU A 289 -11.47 -13.33 10.68
CA LEU A 289 -10.82 -12.13 10.15
C LEU A 289 -9.38 -12.16 10.60
N ASP A 290 -8.42 -12.19 9.66
CA ASP A 290 -7.00 -12.17 9.97
C ASP A 290 -6.51 -10.74 10.27
N GLY A 291 -5.37 -10.62 10.97
CA GLY A 291 -4.77 -9.34 11.33
C GLY A 291 -5.50 -8.61 12.46
N ALA A 292 -6.10 -9.35 13.41
CA ALA A 292 -6.86 -8.75 14.51
C ALA A 292 -6.08 -7.69 15.28
N ALA A 293 -4.80 -7.94 15.62
CA ALA A 293 -3.94 -6.97 16.27
C ALA A 293 -3.69 -5.72 15.39
N LEU A 294 -3.40 -5.92 14.10
CA LEU A 294 -3.14 -4.84 13.15
C LEU A 294 -4.37 -3.95 12.92
N HIS A 295 -5.55 -4.55 12.81
CA HIS A 295 -6.81 -3.83 12.57
C HIS A 295 -7.50 -3.41 13.86
N GLY A 296 -7.08 -3.97 14.99
CA GLY A 296 -7.65 -3.72 16.31
C GLY A 296 -9.05 -4.26 16.46
N PHE A 297 -9.31 -5.49 15.98
CA PHE A 297 -10.61 -6.14 16.19
C PHE A 297 -10.78 -6.55 17.63
N GLU A 298 -11.97 -6.31 18.16
CA GLU A 298 -12.37 -6.67 19.52
C GLU A 298 -13.69 -7.46 19.51
N VAL A 299 -13.88 -8.25 20.56
CA VAL A 299 -15.15 -8.99 20.74
C VAL A 299 -16.30 -8.00 20.80
N GLY A 300 -17.34 -8.25 19.99
CA GLY A 300 -18.49 -7.38 19.84
C GLY A 300 -18.40 -6.39 18.66
N ASP A 301 -17.29 -6.34 17.92
CA ASP A 301 -17.24 -5.58 16.66
C ASP A 301 -18.28 -6.14 15.68
N GLU A 302 -19.02 -5.24 15.05
CA GLU A 302 -20.09 -5.56 14.11
C GLU A 302 -19.67 -5.26 12.67
N PHE A 303 -20.02 -6.16 11.78
CA PHE A 303 -19.71 -6.09 10.35
C PHE A 303 -20.94 -6.39 9.50
N LEU A 304 -21.08 -5.72 8.38
CA LEU A 304 -22.00 -6.12 7.31
C LEU A 304 -21.25 -7.00 6.30
N LEU A 305 -21.84 -8.11 5.92
CA LEU A 305 -21.22 -9.07 5.01
C LEU A 305 -21.64 -8.80 3.57
N GLY A 306 -20.67 -8.64 2.70
CA GLY A 306 -20.83 -8.56 1.25
C GLY A 306 -20.20 -9.77 0.55
N LEU A 307 -20.46 -9.92 -0.73
CA LEU A 307 -19.75 -10.90 -1.56
C LEU A 307 -18.44 -10.27 -2.04
N LEU A 308 -17.34 -10.97 -1.82
CA LEU A 308 -16.00 -10.53 -2.20
C LEU A 308 -15.93 -10.15 -3.68
N GLY A 309 -15.43 -8.94 -3.95
CA GLY A 309 -15.29 -8.42 -5.30
C GLY A 309 -16.61 -8.10 -6.01
N ARG A 310 -17.73 -7.98 -5.31
CA ARG A 310 -19.00 -7.49 -5.85
C ARG A 310 -19.33 -6.10 -5.29
N PRO A 311 -20.11 -5.27 -6.01
CA PRO A 311 -20.62 -4.04 -5.44
C PRO A 311 -21.34 -4.30 -4.12
N PHE A 312 -20.95 -3.57 -3.08
CA PHE A 312 -21.51 -3.73 -1.74
C PHE A 312 -22.86 -3.00 -1.62
N ASP A 313 -23.90 -3.74 -1.25
CA ASP A 313 -25.24 -3.22 -0.95
C ASP A 313 -25.55 -3.37 0.54
N PRO A 314 -25.44 -2.30 1.35
CA PRO A 314 -25.72 -2.35 2.77
C PRO A 314 -27.14 -2.80 3.12
N GLY A 315 -28.12 -2.54 2.23
CA GLY A 315 -29.53 -2.87 2.44
C GLY A 315 -29.84 -4.38 2.34
N ARG A 316 -28.91 -5.15 1.73
CA ARG A 316 -29.03 -6.61 1.57
C ARG A 316 -27.96 -7.39 2.34
N ALA A 317 -27.07 -6.68 3.02
CA ALA A 317 -25.95 -7.29 3.72
C ALA A 317 -26.39 -7.96 5.03
N ALA A 318 -25.86 -9.16 5.30
CA ALA A 318 -26.07 -9.84 6.58
C ALA A 318 -25.16 -9.22 7.65
N LEU A 319 -25.67 -9.15 8.89
CA LEU A 319 -24.90 -8.73 10.04
C LEU A 319 -24.07 -9.87 10.60
N ALA A 320 -22.81 -9.59 10.94
CA ALA A 320 -21.93 -10.51 11.64
C ALA A 320 -21.22 -9.79 12.80
N VAL A 321 -20.81 -10.56 13.81
CA VAL A 321 -20.20 -10.04 15.03
C VAL A 321 -18.94 -10.82 15.36
N VAL A 322 -17.91 -10.15 15.85
CA VAL A 322 -16.72 -10.80 16.41
C VAL A 322 -17.06 -11.43 17.75
N THR A 323 -16.90 -12.73 17.85
CA THR A 323 -17.25 -13.52 19.06
C THR A 323 -16.05 -13.88 19.92
N ALA A 324 -14.85 -13.89 19.37
CA ALA A 324 -13.60 -14.15 20.07
C ALA A 324 -12.42 -13.58 19.28
N VAL A 325 -11.32 -13.23 19.97
CA VAL A 325 -10.05 -12.87 19.35
C VAL A 325 -8.99 -13.83 19.87
N HIS A 326 -8.29 -14.50 18.96
CA HIS A 326 -7.23 -15.47 19.26
C HIS A 326 -5.96 -15.10 18.48
N GLY A 327 -4.94 -14.66 19.18
CA GLY A 327 -3.71 -14.18 18.55
C GLY A 327 -4.00 -13.07 17.55
N ASP A 328 -3.60 -13.24 16.29
CA ASP A 328 -3.80 -12.27 15.22
C ASP A 328 -5.09 -12.50 14.39
N ALA A 329 -6.02 -13.33 14.86
CA ALA A 329 -7.28 -13.59 14.16
C ALA A 329 -8.51 -13.36 15.06
N ALA A 330 -9.57 -12.77 14.49
CA ALA A 330 -10.85 -12.57 15.14
C ALA A 330 -11.89 -13.52 14.57
N ARG A 331 -12.56 -14.28 15.44
CA ARG A 331 -13.65 -15.19 15.06
C ARG A 331 -14.92 -14.41 14.78
N LEU A 332 -15.46 -14.61 13.57
CA LEU A 332 -16.68 -13.97 13.11
C LEU A 332 -17.86 -14.97 13.13
N ALA A 333 -19.02 -14.50 13.57
CA ALA A 333 -20.26 -15.26 13.49
C ALA A 333 -21.38 -14.41 12.91
N ALA A 334 -22.26 -15.02 12.10
CA ALA A 334 -23.45 -14.33 11.64
C ALA A 334 -24.40 -14.04 12.81
N ALA A 335 -24.98 -12.85 12.86
CA ALA A 335 -25.89 -12.44 13.94
C ALA A 335 -27.16 -13.31 14.01
N ASN A 336 -27.58 -13.91 12.89
CA ASN A 336 -28.71 -14.85 12.82
C ASN A 336 -28.32 -16.31 13.13
N GLY A 337 -27.06 -16.58 13.51
CA GLY A 337 -26.56 -17.92 13.85
C GLY A 337 -26.34 -18.86 12.66
N GLY A 338 -26.53 -18.39 11.42
CA GLY A 338 -26.30 -19.18 10.22
C GLY A 338 -24.80 -19.39 9.92
N PRO A 339 -24.45 -20.41 9.12
CA PRO A 339 -23.08 -20.63 8.69
C PRO A 339 -22.62 -19.52 7.74
N LEU A 340 -21.36 -19.11 7.84
CA LEU A 340 -20.72 -18.21 6.89
C LEU A 340 -20.01 -19.03 5.81
N ALA A 341 -20.06 -18.55 4.57
CA ALA A 341 -19.46 -19.22 3.41
C ALA A 341 -18.15 -18.55 2.98
N ASP A 342 -17.36 -19.24 2.17
CA ASP A 342 -16.22 -18.66 1.49
C ASP A 342 -16.64 -17.56 0.50
N GLY A 343 -15.72 -16.64 0.22
CA GLY A 343 -15.96 -15.55 -0.72
C GLY A 343 -16.80 -14.39 -0.14
N LEU A 344 -16.88 -14.30 1.18
CA LEU A 344 -17.46 -13.16 1.87
C LEU A 344 -16.40 -12.13 2.25
N GLU A 345 -16.83 -10.89 2.37
CA GLU A 345 -16.09 -9.80 2.96
C GLU A 345 -16.90 -9.08 4.03
N ALA A 346 -16.21 -8.70 5.11
CA ALA A 346 -16.80 -8.03 6.26
C ALA A 346 -16.53 -6.53 6.20
N HIS A 347 -17.58 -5.73 6.10
CA HIS A 347 -17.53 -4.26 6.10
C HIS A 347 -17.78 -3.75 7.51
N PRO A 348 -16.85 -3.01 8.14
CA PRO A 348 -17.05 -2.50 9.49
C PRO A 348 -18.31 -1.65 9.60
N LEU A 349 -19.18 -2.01 10.54
CA LEU A 349 -20.41 -1.28 10.85
C LEU A 349 -20.26 -0.52 12.18
N ARG A 350 -19.88 -1.24 13.23
CA ARG A 350 -19.70 -0.69 14.57
C ARG A 350 -18.51 -1.36 15.25
N SER A 351 -17.66 -0.55 15.86
CA SER A 351 -16.55 -1.04 16.70
C SER A 351 -16.99 -1.12 18.17
N ALA A 352 -16.68 -2.26 18.79
CA ALA A 352 -16.83 -2.46 20.24
C ALA A 352 -15.60 -1.99 21.02
N ARG A 353 -14.63 -1.34 20.34
CA ARG A 353 -13.36 -0.90 20.92
C ARG A 353 -13.59 -0.17 22.24
N ARG A 354 -12.69 -0.40 23.18
CA ARG A 354 -12.59 0.44 24.38
C ARG A 354 -12.43 1.88 23.94
N ALA A 355 -13.32 2.72 24.40
CA ALA A 355 -13.28 4.14 24.12
C ALA A 355 -11.90 4.71 24.49
N HIS A 356 -11.32 5.51 23.60
CA HIS A 356 -10.04 6.16 23.83
C HIS A 356 -10.14 7.10 25.02
N ARG A 357 -9.27 6.96 26.00
CA ARG A 357 -9.24 7.84 27.16
C ARG A 357 -8.67 9.20 26.76
N VAL A 358 -9.42 10.24 27.02
CA VAL A 358 -9.01 11.63 26.84
C VAL A 358 -9.19 12.40 28.14
N ARG A 359 -8.29 13.32 28.43
CA ARG A 359 -8.40 14.25 29.55
C ARG A 359 -9.08 15.53 29.08
N VAL A 360 -10.00 16.08 29.87
CA VAL A 360 -10.58 17.41 29.60
C VAL A 360 -10.16 18.33 30.73
N GLU A 361 -9.45 19.40 30.44
CA GLU A 361 -8.96 20.42 31.35
C GLU A 361 -9.70 21.74 31.16
N CYS A 362 -10.26 22.26 32.23
CA CYS A 362 -10.93 23.57 32.27
C CYS A 362 -10.95 24.08 33.72
N ALA A 363 -10.62 25.35 33.93
CA ALA A 363 -10.72 26.00 35.21
C ALA A 363 -12.21 26.17 35.68
N ASP A 364 -13.12 26.29 34.72
CA ASP A 364 -14.58 26.40 34.98
C ASP A 364 -15.22 25.02 34.95
N ALA A 365 -15.69 24.56 36.09
CA ALA A 365 -16.32 23.25 36.29
C ALA A 365 -17.63 23.08 35.50
N GLU A 366 -18.46 24.12 35.40
CA GLU A 366 -19.72 24.07 34.64
C GLU A 366 -19.49 23.96 33.15
N ARG A 367 -18.53 24.73 32.64
CA ARG A 367 -18.11 24.70 31.25
C ARG A 367 -17.50 23.33 30.91
N ARG A 368 -16.64 22.79 31.80
CA ARG A 368 -16.10 21.43 31.66
C ARG A 368 -17.22 20.40 31.58
N ALA A 369 -18.17 20.44 32.53
CA ALA A 369 -19.27 19.48 32.52
C ALA A 369 -20.16 19.57 31.28
N ARG A 370 -20.39 20.79 30.75
CA ARG A 370 -21.15 21.00 29.52
C ARG A 370 -20.43 20.37 28.33
N PHE A 371 -19.11 20.59 28.20
CA PHE A 371 -18.29 20.02 27.12
C PHE A 371 -18.21 18.50 27.22
N VAL A 372 -18.01 17.94 28.41
CA VAL A 372 -17.99 16.48 28.63
C VAL A 372 -19.30 15.83 28.20
N ARG A 373 -20.46 16.49 28.45
CA ARG A 373 -21.76 15.98 27.95
C ARG A 373 -21.83 15.94 26.42
N GLN A 374 -21.21 16.87 25.72
CA GLN A 374 -21.13 16.83 24.26
C GLN A 374 -20.22 15.63 23.75
N LEU A 375 -19.19 15.31 24.52
CA LEU A 375 -18.33 14.14 24.21
C LEU A 375 -18.98 12.81 24.60
N ALA A 376 -19.86 12.78 25.63
CA ALA A 376 -20.51 11.55 26.10
C ALA A 376 -21.37 10.85 25.04
N GLY A 377 -21.80 11.56 23.99
CA GLY A 377 -22.48 10.98 22.83
C GLY A 377 -21.55 10.35 21.78
N ILE A 378 -20.24 10.31 22.03
CA ILE A 378 -19.23 9.77 21.11
C ILE A 378 -18.84 8.37 21.58
N PRO A 379 -19.21 7.28 20.88
CA PRO A 379 -18.99 5.90 21.34
C PRO A 379 -17.52 5.54 21.61
N ASP A 380 -16.59 6.16 20.88
CA ASP A 380 -15.17 5.82 20.89
C ASP A 380 -14.33 6.73 21.81
N VAL A 381 -14.98 7.58 22.64
CA VAL A 381 -14.29 8.52 23.53
C VAL A 381 -14.77 8.37 24.97
N ARG A 382 -13.84 8.16 25.89
CA ARG A 382 -14.08 8.15 27.34
C ARG A 382 -13.27 9.26 28.01
N VAL A 383 -13.94 10.15 28.68
CA VAL A 383 -13.27 11.17 29.47
C VAL A 383 -12.67 10.54 30.73
N ALA A 384 -11.36 10.74 30.94
CA ALA A 384 -10.66 10.24 32.12
C ALA A 384 -11.16 10.93 33.39
N GLU A 385 -11.40 10.16 34.44
CA GLU A 385 -11.67 10.67 35.77
C GLU A 385 -10.37 11.21 36.38
N GLU A 386 -10.49 12.28 37.21
CA GLU A 386 -9.33 12.95 37.79
C GLU A 386 -8.54 12.06 38.74
N GLU A 387 -9.19 11.07 39.36
CA GLU A 387 -8.62 10.15 40.34
C GLU A 387 -7.78 9.00 39.72
N GLN A 388 -7.85 8.78 38.42
CA GLN A 388 -7.12 7.70 37.73
C GLN A 388 -6.27 8.25 36.59
N PRO A 389 -5.15 8.92 36.88
CA PRO A 389 -4.25 9.41 35.83
C PRO A 389 -3.52 8.25 35.12
N GLY A 390 -3.34 8.41 33.82
CA GLY A 390 -2.57 7.51 32.96
C GLY A 390 -3.39 6.82 31.87
N GLY A 391 -2.73 6.55 30.77
CA GLY A 391 -3.32 5.92 29.57
C GLY A 391 -4.20 6.86 28.73
N GLU A 392 -4.14 8.16 28.97
CA GLU A 392 -4.77 9.14 28.08
C GLU A 392 -3.97 9.30 26.80
N ILE A 393 -4.66 9.18 25.66
CA ILE A 393 -4.02 9.38 24.34
C ILE A 393 -3.95 10.85 23.95
N ALA A 394 -4.78 11.70 24.55
CA ALA A 394 -4.86 13.13 24.27
C ALA A 394 -5.42 13.91 25.46
N THR A 395 -5.09 15.21 25.49
CA THR A 395 -5.69 16.20 26.41
C THR A 395 -6.44 17.25 25.61
N ILE A 396 -7.66 17.59 26.04
CA ILE A 396 -8.47 18.67 25.49
C ILE A 396 -8.49 19.79 26.51
N THR A 397 -7.88 20.93 26.19
CA THR A 397 -7.89 22.13 27.05
C THR A 397 -8.97 23.07 26.56
N LEU A 398 -9.90 23.47 27.45
CA LEU A 398 -10.92 24.46 27.12
C LEU A 398 -10.40 25.87 27.42
N GLU A 399 -10.31 26.67 26.38
CA GLU A 399 -9.88 28.08 26.42
C GLU A 399 -11.08 29.02 26.24
N GLU A 400 -10.92 30.32 26.48
CA GLU A 400 -12.05 31.28 26.41
C GLU A 400 -12.83 31.18 25.09
N THR A 401 -12.16 31.05 23.97
CA THR A 401 -12.74 31.05 22.60
C THR A 401 -13.13 29.67 22.08
N GLY A 402 -12.75 28.56 22.77
CA GLY A 402 -13.03 27.24 22.26
C GLY A 402 -12.29 26.12 23.01
N PHE A 403 -11.82 25.13 22.25
CA PHE A 403 -11.02 24.03 22.79
C PHE A 403 -9.76 23.78 21.92
N LEU A 404 -8.70 23.30 22.56
CA LEU A 404 -7.43 22.94 21.96
C LEU A 404 -7.15 21.45 22.23
N LEU A 405 -6.90 20.67 21.16
CA LEU A 405 -6.46 19.28 21.26
C LEU A 405 -4.94 19.23 21.41
N ARG A 406 -4.46 18.47 22.41
CA ARG A 406 -3.06 18.20 22.70
C ARG A 406 -2.78 16.70 22.64
N ASP A 407 -1.55 16.31 22.29
CA ASP A 407 -1.11 14.92 22.36
C ASP A 407 -0.89 14.43 23.80
N ALA A 408 -0.46 13.18 23.96
CA ALA A 408 -0.14 12.61 25.28
C ALA A 408 1.00 13.33 26.02
N ALA A 409 1.90 14.02 25.30
CA ALA A 409 2.94 14.87 25.86
C ALA A 409 2.44 16.31 26.14
N ARG A 410 1.13 16.57 26.00
CA ARG A 410 0.47 17.87 26.16
C ARG A 410 0.88 18.93 25.14
N LEU A 411 1.50 18.54 24.04
CA LEU A 411 1.86 19.46 22.97
C LEU A 411 0.64 19.71 22.05
N PRO A 412 0.40 20.95 21.60
CA PRO A 412 -0.78 21.28 20.82
C PRO A 412 -0.76 20.60 19.46
N LEU A 413 -1.92 20.02 19.08
CA LEU A 413 -2.15 19.41 17.77
C LEU A 413 -2.93 20.33 16.81
N TYR A 414 -3.60 21.35 17.38
CA TYR A 414 -4.23 22.41 16.59
C TYR A 414 -3.41 23.68 16.68
N PRO A 415 -3.32 24.44 15.57
CA PRO A 415 -2.58 25.72 15.56
C PRO A 415 -3.28 26.83 16.37
N ALA A 416 -4.58 26.68 16.61
CA ALA A 416 -5.40 27.60 17.39
C ALA A 416 -6.63 26.88 17.97
N PRO A 417 -7.26 27.40 19.03
CA PRO A 417 -8.50 26.87 19.59
C PRO A 417 -9.62 26.83 18.56
N ARG A 418 -10.45 25.79 18.62
CA ARG A 418 -11.64 25.60 17.77
C ARG A 418 -12.90 25.83 18.58
N THR A 419 -13.90 26.42 17.95
CA THR A 419 -15.23 26.58 18.55
C THR A 419 -15.87 25.21 18.81
N ALA A 420 -16.68 25.10 19.89
CA ALA A 420 -17.37 23.86 20.26
C ALA A 420 -18.69 23.68 19.47
N ASP A 421 -18.69 23.93 18.18
CA ASP A 421 -19.81 23.66 17.29
C ASP A 421 -19.88 22.19 16.83
N PRO A 422 -21.04 21.71 16.31
CA PRO A 422 -21.21 20.31 15.95
C PRO A 422 -20.19 19.78 14.92
N ALA A 423 -19.76 20.62 13.98
CA ALA A 423 -18.79 20.22 12.95
C ALA A 423 -17.39 20.06 13.56
N SER A 424 -17.00 20.95 14.46
CA SER A 424 -15.73 20.88 15.20
C SER A 424 -15.70 19.70 16.16
N ILE A 425 -16.81 19.37 16.82
CA ILE A 425 -16.91 18.18 17.68
C ILE A 425 -16.85 16.88 16.85
N ALA A 426 -17.53 16.83 15.69
CA ALA A 426 -17.42 15.68 14.78
C ALA A 426 -15.98 15.46 14.31
N ARG A 427 -15.26 16.54 14.01
CA ARG A 427 -13.83 16.47 13.63
C ARG A 427 -12.94 16.03 14.79
N LEU A 428 -13.20 16.55 16.01
CA LEU A 428 -12.47 16.13 17.20
C LEU A 428 -12.58 14.62 17.43
N ARG A 429 -13.76 14.03 17.18
CA ARG A 429 -13.96 12.58 17.21
C ARG A 429 -13.05 11.85 16.24
N GLU A 430 -13.01 12.29 14.98
CA GLU A 430 -12.14 11.69 13.96
C GLU A 430 -10.66 11.81 14.37
N ASP A 431 -10.25 12.97 14.86
CA ASP A 431 -8.88 13.24 15.28
C ASP A 431 -8.47 12.35 16.47
N ILE A 432 -9.35 12.14 17.45
CA ILE A 432 -9.11 11.21 18.58
C ILE A 432 -8.98 9.76 18.08
N ALA A 433 -9.84 9.34 17.16
CA ALA A 433 -9.76 7.99 16.58
C ALA A 433 -8.44 7.79 15.83
N HIS A 434 -7.98 8.80 15.08
CA HIS A 434 -6.67 8.75 14.38
C HIS A 434 -5.50 8.63 15.37
N LEU A 435 -5.52 9.40 16.46
CA LEU A 435 -4.50 9.30 17.51
C LEU A 435 -4.52 7.91 18.15
N GLY A 436 -5.69 7.38 18.48
CA GLY A 436 -5.85 6.06 19.06
C GLY A 436 -5.33 4.93 18.19
N ASN A 437 -5.61 4.98 16.88
CA ASN A 437 -5.06 4.02 15.94
C ASN A 437 -3.51 4.07 15.87
N ALA A 438 -2.93 5.27 15.85
CA ALA A 438 -1.47 5.43 15.83
C ALA A 438 -0.83 4.94 17.14
N VAL A 439 -1.43 5.20 18.30
CA VAL A 439 -0.97 4.68 19.60
C VAL A 439 -0.99 3.15 19.58
N ARG A 440 -2.11 2.54 19.17
CA ARG A 440 -2.24 1.08 19.08
C ARG A 440 -1.14 0.45 18.21
N LEU A 441 -0.84 1.04 17.05
CA LEU A 441 0.21 0.51 16.17
C LEU A 441 1.62 0.68 16.74
N ARG A 442 1.86 1.70 17.58
CA ARG A 442 3.13 1.85 18.31
C ARG A 442 3.31 0.80 19.41
N GLU A 443 2.21 0.28 19.94
CA GLU A 443 2.20 -0.71 21.03
C GLU A 443 2.04 -2.15 20.53
N LEU A 444 2.10 -2.40 19.21
CA LEU A 444 2.02 -3.74 18.66
C LEU A 444 3.15 -4.63 19.17
N VAL A 445 2.77 -5.76 19.74
CA VAL A 445 3.69 -6.83 20.14
C VAL A 445 3.28 -8.13 19.45
N PRO A 446 4.21 -9.01 19.09
CA PRO A 446 3.88 -10.30 18.52
C PRO A 446 3.00 -11.12 19.46
N GLY A 447 1.93 -11.71 18.95
CA GLY A 447 1.11 -12.69 19.67
C GLY A 447 1.82 -14.02 19.91
N ALA A 448 1.09 -15.01 20.44
CA ALA A 448 1.61 -16.36 20.68
C ALA A 448 2.10 -17.05 19.39
N ASP A 449 1.42 -16.80 18.27
CA ASP A 449 1.76 -17.32 16.93
C ASP A 449 2.67 -16.37 16.15
N ARG A 450 3.78 -15.97 16.77
CA ARG A 450 4.73 -15.07 16.15
C ARG A 450 5.50 -15.71 14.98
N LEU A 451 5.89 -14.88 14.02
CA LEU A 451 6.86 -15.25 13.00
C LEU A 451 8.22 -15.51 13.66
N THR A 452 8.78 -16.71 13.48
CA THR A 452 10.03 -17.14 14.09
C THR A 452 11.26 -16.94 13.19
N VAL A 453 11.05 -16.49 11.95
CA VAL A 453 12.13 -16.20 10.99
C VAL A 453 12.93 -14.99 11.49
N PRO A 454 14.29 -15.03 11.48
CA PRO A 454 15.09 -13.86 11.82
C PRO A 454 14.89 -12.77 10.76
N VAL A 455 14.31 -11.66 11.17
CA VAL A 455 14.08 -10.49 10.32
C VAL A 455 14.72 -9.25 10.95
N SER A 456 15.15 -8.32 10.12
CA SER A 456 15.66 -7.03 10.59
C SER A 456 15.13 -5.86 9.77
N PHE A 457 14.99 -4.73 10.46
CA PHE A 457 14.62 -3.44 9.87
C PHE A 457 15.60 -2.39 10.38
N THR A 458 16.25 -1.66 9.48
CA THR A 458 17.18 -0.61 9.80
C THR A 458 16.77 0.70 9.17
N ALA A 459 16.97 1.80 9.89
CA ALA A 459 16.75 3.15 9.43
C ALA A 459 18.00 3.99 9.76
N SER A 460 18.52 4.71 8.77
CA SER A 460 19.73 5.53 8.94
C SER A 460 19.61 6.87 8.20
N LEU A 461 20.29 7.90 8.68
CA LEU A 461 20.35 9.19 8.00
C LEU A 461 21.19 9.11 6.72
N VAL A 462 20.72 9.78 5.67
CA VAL A 462 21.50 9.99 4.44
C VAL A 462 22.62 10.98 4.71
N GLY A 463 23.86 10.60 4.41
CA GLY A 463 25.04 11.43 4.68
C GLY A 463 25.54 11.40 6.14
N GLY A 464 24.87 10.63 7.03
CA GLY A 464 25.28 10.42 8.42
C GLY A 464 25.58 8.97 8.75
N THR A 465 26.20 8.72 9.91
CA THR A 465 26.46 7.37 10.44
C THR A 465 25.45 6.96 11.51
N ALA A 466 24.47 7.81 11.84
CA ALA A 466 23.50 7.54 12.89
C ALA A 466 22.49 6.47 12.47
N ASP A 467 22.45 5.37 13.23
CA ASP A 467 21.41 4.36 13.16
C ASP A 467 20.23 4.81 14.04
N LEU A 468 19.06 5.00 13.43
CA LEU A 468 17.84 5.46 14.13
C LEU A 468 17.27 4.38 15.05
N SER A 469 17.67 3.12 14.91
CA SER A 469 17.20 2.03 15.78
C SER A 469 17.81 2.05 17.18
N VAL A 470 18.82 2.91 17.41
CA VAL A 470 19.54 2.99 18.69
C VAL A 470 19.23 4.30 19.40
N GLY A 471 18.54 4.22 20.55
CA GLY A 471 18.45 5.32 21.51
C GLY A 471 17.50 6.47 21.16
N ALA A 472 16.56 6.30 20.22
CA ALA A 472 15.63 7.33 19.76
C ALA A 472 16.33 8.68 19.43
N PRO A 473 17.17 8.72 18.39
CA PRO A 473 17.94 9.92 18.05
C PRO A 473 17.04 11.07 17.58
N VAL A 474 17.57 12.28 17.67
CA VAL A 474 16.91 13.47 17.17
C VAL A 474 17.28 13.65 15.69
N VAL A 475 16.26 13.84 14.85
CA VAL A 475 16.37 14.15 13.42
C VAL A 475 15.55 15.39 13.09
N HIS A 476 15.84 16.06 11.99
CA HIS A 476 15.21 17.33 11.66
C HIS A 476 14.30 17.22 10.42
N GLY A 477 13.27 18.05 10.38
CA GLY A 477 12.49 18.25 9.15
C GLY A 477 13.42 18.74 8.02
N GLY A 478 13.40 18.03 6.90
CA GLY A 478 14.32 18.21 5.79
C GLY A 478 15.42 17.14 5.69
N ASP A 479 15.73 16.45 6.78
CA ASP A 479 16.61 15.27 6.72
C ASP A 479 16.00 14.17 5.86
N ARG A 480 16.86 13.27 5.38
CA ARG A 480 16.44 12.09 4.61
C ARG A 480 16.92 10.82 5.29
N ILE A 481 16.06 9.79 5.28
CA ILE A 481 16.35 8.49 5.90
C ILE A 481 16.38 7.38 4.85
N ARG A 482 17.33 6.45 5.01
CA ARG A 482 17.37 5.19 4.27
C ARG A 482 16.76 4.10 5.12
N LEU A 483 15.88 3.31 4.51
CA LEU A 483 15.20 2.21 5.17
C LEU A 483 15.58 0.90 4.47
N ARG A 484 15.89 -0.14 5.25
CA ARG A 484 16.19 -1.47 4.74
C ARG A 484 15.47 -2.54 5.54
N VAL A 485 14.92 -3.51 4.84
CA VAL A 485 14.26 -4.69 5.40
C VAL A 485 15.02 -5.93 4.94
N ARG A 486 15.21 -6.90 5.85
CA ARG A 486 15.98 -8.12 5.55
C ARG A 486 15.30 -9.35 6.13
N ASN A 487 15.33 -10.43 5.34
CA ASN A 487 15.09 -11.79 5.80
C ASN A 487 16.45 -12.44 6.11
N GLY A 488 16.75 -12.64 7.38
CA GLY A 488 18.04 -13.20 7.84
C GLY A 488 18.09 -14.72 7.88
N ALA A 489 17.08 -15.43 7.38
CA ALA A 489 17.10 -16.89 7.32
C ALA A 489 18.10 -17.40 6.26
N ASP A 490 18.74 -18.52 6.52
CA ASP A 490 19.64 -19.20 5.58
C ASP A 490 18.88 -20.04 4.53
N GLY A 491 17.58 -20.26 4.73
CA GLY A 491 16.72 -21.05 3.86
C GLY A 491 15.26 -21.00 4.31
N GLY A 492 14.37 -21.65 3.56
CA GLY A 492 12.95 -21.73 3.89
C GLY A 492 12.05 -20.91 2.95
N ARG A 493 10.91 -20.43 3.49
CA ARG A 493 9.92 -19.65 2.72
C ARG A 493 10.26 -18.17 2.73
N PRO A 494 9.80 -17.42 1.72
CA PRO A 494 9.91 -15.96 1.75
C PRO A 494 9.11 -15.38 2.92
N VAL A 495 9.48 -14.16 3.34
CA VAL A 495 8.68 -13.31 4.22
C VAL A 495 8.30 -12.04 3.49
N TYR A 496 7.21 -11.40 3.91
CA TYR A 496 6.68 -10.16 3.32
C TYR A 496 6.82 -9.04 4.33
N ALA A 497 7.42 -7.92 3.91
CA ALA A 497 7.65 -6.77 4.77
C ALA A 497 6.80 -5.57 4.33
N ASN A 498 6.04 -5.00 5.26
CA ASN A 498 5.39 -3.71 5.11
C ASN A 498 6.00 -2.72 6.08
N VAL A 499 6.21 -1.48 5.67
CA VAL A 499 6.74 -0.44 6.56
C VAL A 499 5.73 0.68 6.70
N LEU A 500 5.39 0.98 7.95
CA LEU A 500 4.48 2.04 8.36
C LEU A 500 5.27 3.21 8.95
N ASP A 501 4.90 4.42 8.59
CA ASP A 501 5.32 5.66 9.25
C ASP A 501 4.17 6.16 10.14
N LEU A 502 4.40 6.19 11.45
CA LEU A 502 3.46 6.67 12.46
C LEU A 502 3.86 8.09 12.89
N GLY A 503 3.42 9.05 12.10
CA GLY A 503 3.81 10.45 12.23
C GLY A 503 3.34 11.14 13.51
N VAL A 504 3.98 12.26 13.82
CA VAL A 504 3.83 13.05 15.05
C VAL A 504 2.42 13.54 15.35
N ALA A 505 1.54 13.62 14.35
CA ALA A 505 0.13 14.05 14.49
C ALA A 505 -0.86 12.88 14.32
N GLY A 506 -0.44 11.64 14.52
CA GLY A 506 -1.29 10.46 14.34
C GLY A 506 -1.53 10.07 12.88
N ARG A 507 -0.77 10.63 11.92
CA ARG A 507 -0.77 10.16 10.53
C ARG A 507 -0.21 8.73 10.48
N ILE A 508 -0.79 7.89 9.64
CA ILE A 508 -0.25 6.57 9.33
C ILE A 508 -0.04 6.50 7.82
N SER A 509 1.18 6.28 7.41
CA SER A 509 1.56 6.10 6.01
C SER A 509 2.15 4.71 5.79
N VAL A 510 1.84 4.06 4.67
CA VAL A 510 2.50 2.82 4.23
C VAL A 510 3.57 3.20 3.22
N LEU A 511 4.83 2.86 3.49
CA LEU A 511 5.96 3.35 2.71
C LEU A 511 6.31 2.46 1.50
N ASN A 512 5.92 1.19 1.50
CA ASN A 512 6.14 0.25 0.38
C ASN A 512 5.03 0.32 -0.68
N VAL A 513 4.72 1.50 -1.18
CA VAL A 513 3.60 1.74 -2.12
C VAL A 513 3.75 1.05 -3.49
N ALA A 514 4.97 0.66 -3.87
CA ALA A 514 5.26 -0.07 -5.09
C ALA A 514 4.82 -1.54 -5.02
N GLU A 515 4.88 -2.14 -3.83
CA GLU A 515 4.59 -3.54 -3.55
C GLU A 515 3.48 -3.63 -2.49
N PRO A 516 2.20 -3.47 -2.91
CA PRO A 516 1.07 -3.34 -1.97
C PRO A 516 0.86 -4.55 -1.06
N SER A 517 1.18 -5.74 -1.54
CA SER A 517 1.07 -6.99 -0.76
C SER A 517 2.23 -7.22 0.21
N GLY A 518 3.11 -6.22 0.36
CA GLY A 518 4.37 -6.30 1.10
C GLY A 518 5.55 -6.66 0.21
N ILE A 519 6.73 -6.18 0.58
CA ILE A 519 8.00 -6.48 -0.08
C ILE A 519 8.33 -7.95 0.19
N GLU A 520 8.34 -8.78 -0.83
CA GLU A 520 8.74 -10.17 -0.70
C GLU A 520 10.26 -10.28 -0.54
N LEU A 521 10.69 -10.94 0.53
CA LEU A 521 12.09 -11.16 0.88
C LEU A 521 12.39 -12.64 0.89
N LEU A 522 13.20 -13.09 -0.07
CA LEU A 522 13.74 -14.45 -0.06
C LEU A 522 14.72 -14.62 1.12
N PRO A 523 15.00 -15.87 1.57
CA PRO A 523 16.02 -16.12 2.56
C PRO A 523 17.36 -15.44 2.23
N GLY A 524 17.95 -14.74 3.19
CA GLY A 524 19.18 -13.96 3.04
C GLY A 524 19.02 -12.62 2.31
N GLN A 525 17.85 -12.31 1.74
CA GLN A 525 17.65 -11.11 0.93
C GLN A 525 17.44 -9.86 1.79
N GLU A 526 18.03 -8.74 1.34
CA GLU A 526 17.80 -7.39 1.85
C GLU A 526 17.25 -6.50 0.72
N ARG A 527 16.34 -5.61 1.07
CA ARG A 527 15.74 -4.63 0.15
C ARG A 527 15.72 -3.24 0.79
N ALA A 528 16.09 -2.23 -0.01
CA ALA A 528 15.92 -0.82 0.35
C ALA A 528 14.52 -0.33 -0.01
N ILE A 529 13.99 0.62 0.77
CA ILE A 529 12.71 1.29 0.53
C ILE A 529 12.99 2.73 0.12
N GLY A 530 12.33 3.19 -0.94
CA GLY A 530 12.53 4.54 -1.49
C GLY A 530 13.80 4.65 -2.35
N ALA A 531 14.30 3.54 -2.88
CA ALA A 531 15.29 3.55 -3.95
C ALA A 531 14.64 4.02 -5.26
N ASP A 532 15.35 4.78 -6.07
CA ASP A 532 14.88 5.15 -7.40
C ASP A 532 15.03 3.97 -8.38
N PRO A 533 14.42 4.03 -9.58
CA PRO A 533 14.55 2.98 -10.58
C PRO A 533 16.00 2.70 -11.03
N GLY A 534 16.92 3.64 -10.83
CA GLY A 534 18.36 3.47 -11.09
C GLY A 534 19.11 2.74 -9.99
N GLY A 535 18.44 2.42 -8.88
CA GLY A 535 19.06 1.84 -7.69
C GLY A 535 19.79 2.85 -6.81
N TYR A 536 19.68 4.15 -7.10
CA TYR A 536 20.15 5.19 -6.22
C TYR A 536 19.18 5.32 -5.03
N GLU A 537 19.72 5.40 -3.84
CA GLU A 537 18.96 5.50 -2.59
C GLU A 537 19.00 6.95 -2.07
N PRO A 538 18.15 7.85 -2.60
CA PRO A 538 18.11 9.23 -2.14
C PRO A 538 17.62 9.35 -0.69
N GLY A 539 17.03 8.28 -0.17
CA GLY A 539 16.33 8.25 1.10
C GLY A 539 14.97 8.95 1.06
N LEU A 540 14.13 8.65 2.02
CA LEU A 540 12.81 9.27 2.20
C LEU A 540 12.94 10.59 2.96
N PRO A 541 12.31 11.68 2.51
CA PRO A 541 12.39 12.97 3.22
C PRO A 541 11.54 12.95 4.49
N LEU A 542 12.08 13.40 5.59
CA LEU A 542 11.34 13.68 6.81
C LEU A 542 10.72 15.07 6.71
N THR A 543 9.43 15.17 6.95
CA THR A 543 8.70 16.44 6.80
C THR A 543 7.94 16.77 8.09
N TRP A 544 8.12 18.00 8.56
CA TRP A 544 7.29 18.52 9.64
C TRP A 544 5.88 18.85 9.11
N PRO A 545 4.79 18.42 9.77
CA PRO A 545 3.44 18.74 9.32
C PRO A 545 3.19 20.26 9.35
N ALA A 546 2.78 20.84 8.21
CA ALA A 546 2.68 22.29 8.01
C ALA A 546 1.75 23.03 8.99
N LEU A 547 0.82 22.34 9.64
CA LEU A 547 -0.14 22.94 10.55
C LEU A 547 0.18 22.70 12.04
N LEU A 548 1.25 21.96 12.33
CA LEU A 548 1.68 21.81 13.71
C LEU A 548 2.58 22.99 14.14
N PRO A 549 2.46 23.42 15.39
CA PRO A 549 3.41 24.38 15.96
C PRO A 549 4.86 23.88 15.84
N VAL A 550 5.76 24.80 15.50
CA VAL A 550 7.21 24.51 15.29
C VAL A 550 8.04 24.80 16.55
N ASP A 551 7.46 24.66 17.71
CA ASP A 551 8.01 25.06 19.01
C ASP A 551 8.62 23.93 19.83
N SER A 552 8.40 22.68 19.45
CA SER A 552 8.82 21.53 20.26
C SER A 552 9.06 20.27 19.40
N PRO A 553 10.09 19.48 19.72
CA PRO A 553 10.31 18.18 19.07
C PRO A 553 9.21 17.20 19.47
N ARG A 554 8.94 16.21 18.59
CA ARG A 554 7.89 15.19 18.79
C ARG A 554 8.37 13.80 18.44
N PHE A 555 7.79 12.80 19.09
CA PHE A 555 8.06 11.39 18.78
C PHE A 555 7.36 10.96 17.50
N GLU A 556 8.13 10.29 16.66
CA GLU A 556 7.68 9.58 15.45
C GLU A 556 8.17 8.14 15.53
N THR A 557 7.50 7.22 14.84
CA THR A 557 7.87 5.81 14.90
C THR A 557 7.69 5.17 13.54
N LEU A 558 8.74 4.53 13.03
CA LEU A 558 8.64 3.60 11.92
C LEU A 558 8.35 2.20 12.45
N VAL A 559 7.44 1.48 11.81
CA VAL A 559 7.11 0.10 12.17
C VAL A 559 7.24 -0.78 10.95
N ALA A 560 8.18 -1.73 10.97
CA ALA A 560 8.20 -2.79 9.98
C ALA A 560 7.35 -3.97 10.47
N VAL A 561 6.39 -4.36 9.66
CA VAL A 561 5.50 -5.50 9.86
C VAL A 561 5.94 -6.61 8.91
N PHE A 562 6.50 -7.68 9.44
CA PHE A 562 6.86 -8.87 8.69
C PHE A 562 5.78 -9.93 8.83
N SER A 563 5.47 -10.64 7.75
CA SER A 563 4.47 -11.72 7.72
C SER A 563 4.93 -12.90 6.87
N ASP A 564 4.44 -14.12 7.17
CA ASP A 564 4.71 -15.32 6.38
C ASP A 564 3.82 -15.47 5.15
N GLN A 565 2.91 -14.53 4.94
CA GLN A 565 2.01 -14.44 3.79
C GLN A 565 1.89 -12.99 3.33
N PRO A 566 1.59 -12.74 2.04
CA PRO A 566 1.38 -11.39 1.52
C PRO A 566 0.27 -10.67 2.27
N GLN A 567 0.51 -9.40 2.64
CA GLN A 567 -0.40 -8.60 3.42
C GLN A 567 -0.50 -7.18 2.87
N ASP A 568 -1.68 -6.74 2.45
CA ASP A 568 -1.90 -5.35 2.07
C ASP A 568 -2.32 -4.52 3.29
N LEU A 569 -1.39 -3.71 3.79
CA LEU A 569 -1.61 -2.85 4.95
C LEU A 569 -2.01 -1.41 4.60
N ARG A 570 -2.22 -1.08 3.33
CA ARG A 570 -2.67 0.26 2.92
C ARG A 570 -4.01 0.64 3.57
N GLY A 571 -4.79 -0.34 3.98
CA GLY A 571 -6.00 -0.16 4.80
C GLY A 571 -5.79 0.52 6.15
N LEU A 572 -4.57 0.52 6.69
CA LEU A 572 -4.23 1.19 7.95
C LEU A 572 -3.92 2.68 7.76
N ALA A 573 -3.63 3.12 6.53
CA ALA A 573 -3.26 4.50 6.26
C ALA A 573 -4.39 5.48 6.64
N GLN A 574 -4.01 6.58 7.28
CA GLN A 574 -4.93 7.63 7.69
C GLN A 574 -4.26 9.00 7.70
N PRO A 575 -5.00 10.10 7.49
CA PRO A 575 -4.47 11.44 7.64
C PRO A 575 -4.17 11.74 9.12
N GLY A 576 -3.23 12.62 9.37
CA GLY A 576 -2.98 13.16 10.71
C GLY A 576 -4.03 14.21 11.12
N VAL A 577 -4.01 14.55 12.41
CA VAL A 577 -4.77 15.67 12.99
C VAL A 577 -4.43 16.97 12.22
N SER A 578 -5.42 17.81 11.99
CA SER A 578 -5.30 19.13 11.32
C SER A 578 -4.97 19.13 9.81
N HIS A 579 -4.91 18.01 9.13
CA HIS A 579 -4.42 17.93 7.74
C HIS A 579 -5.44 18.34 6.65
N ARG A 580 -6.63 18.86 7.00
CA ARG A 580 -7.72 19.05 6.02
C ARG A 580 -7.98 20.49 5.53
N SER A 581 -7.09 21.47 5.77
CA SER A 581 -7.34 22.83 5.30
C SER A 581 -6.28 23.35 4.32
N ARG A 582 -6.41 23.10 3.05
CA ARG A 582 -5.52 23.46 1.91
C ARG A 582 -4.46 22.39 1.62
N GLN A 583 -4.91 21.25 1.15
CA GLN A 583 -4.01 20.33 0.46
C GLN A 583 -3.60 20.95 -0.87
N SER A 584 -2.28 21.02 -1.13
CA SER A 584 -1.78 21.17 -2.50
C SER A 584 -2.33 20.01 -3.34
N PRO A 585 -2.46 20.13 -4.67
CA PRO A 585 -2.86 19.01 -5.53
C PRO A 585 -2.06 17.73 -5.24
N VAL A 586 -0.76 17.86 -5.03
CA VAL A 586 0.18 16.78 -4.66
C VAL A 586 -0.12 16.21 -3.26
N GLY A 587 -0.37 17.06 -2.27
CA GLY A 587 -0.75 16.61 -0.92
C GLY A 587 -2.09 15.87 -0.88
N ARG A 588 -3.03 16.20 -1.77
CA ARG A 588 -4.29 15.46 -1.95
C ARG A 588 -4.06 14.10 -2.60
N GLU A 589 -3.21 14.02 -3.59
CA GLU A 589 -2.85 12.76 -4.25
C GLU A 589 -2.10 11.85 -3.29
N LEU A 590 -1.15 12.34 -2.53
CA LEU A 590 -0.47 11.56 -1.50
C LEU A 590 -1.40 11.12 -0.35
N ALA A 591 -2.27 12.01 0.11
CA ALA A 591 -3.20 11.67 1.21
C ALA A 591 -4.19 10.58 0.84
N TRP A 592 -4.51 10.37 -0.44
CA TRP A 592 -5.39 9.30 -0.83
C TRP A 592 -4.68 8.09 -1.44
N LEU A 593 -3.43 8.19 -1.88
CA LEU A 593 -2.53 7.04 -1.99
C LEU A 593 -2.44 6.29 -0.66
N LEU A 594 -2.59 7.02 0.44
CA LEU A 594 -2.61 6.53 1.81
C LEU A 594 -4.00 6.08 2.30
N ARG A 595 -5.05 6.09 1.44
CA ARG A 595 -6.37 5.58 1.82
C ARG A 595 -6.40 4.05 1.82
N PRO A 596 -7.19 3.46 2.73
CA PRO A 596 -7.19 2.03 2.98
C PRO A 596 -7.50 1.21 1.73
N TYR A 597 -6.59 0.31 1.42
CA TYR A 597 -6.74 -0.74 0.44
C TYR A 597 -6.87 -2.09 1.14
N ARG A 598 -7.47 -3.05 0.46
CA ARG A 598 -7.83 -4.33 1.02
C ARG A 598 -6.86 -5.44 0.68
N ARG A 599 -6.98 -6.43 1.51
CA ARG A 599 -6.30 -7.69 1.45
C ARG A 599 -7.02 -8.70 0.60
N ASP A 600 -6.22 -9.59 0.07
CA ASP A 600 -6.66 -10.77 -0.62
C ASP A 600 -7.12 -11.85 0.27
N LEU A 601 -8.03 -12.57 -0.28
CA LEU A 601 -8.26 -13.98 0.01
C LEU A 601 -9.11 -14.61 -1.10
N ALA A 602 -9.19 -15.85 -1.18
CA ALA A 602 -8.68 -17.06 -0.69
C ALA A 602 -8.90 -18.12 -1.77
N GLY A 603 -7.89 -18.91 -1.92
CA GLY A 603 -8.10 -20.28 -2.31
C GLY A 603 -8.45 -21.08 -1.05
N PRO A 604 -8.65 -22.41 -1.13
CA PRO A 604 -9.08 -23.21 -0.02
C PRO A 604 -8.13 -23.07 1.16
N SER A 605 -8.69 -22.74 2.33
CA SER A 605 -8.10 -22.81 3.68
C SER A 605 -6.62 -22.45 3.79
N LEU A 606 -6.33 -21.14 3.82
CA LEU A 606 -4.99 -20.67 4.16
C LEU A 606 -4.75 -20.78 5.68
N PRO A 607 -3.55 -21.17 6.13
CA PRO A 607 -3.19 -21.12 7.54
C PRO A 607 -3.22 -19.69 8.08
N ALA A 608 -3.41 -19.52 9.38
CA ALA A 608 -3.35 -18.21 10.03
C ALA A 608 -2.01 -17.52 9.73
N VAL A 609 -2.06 -16.21 9.49
CA VAL A 609 -0.87 -15.39 9.18
C VAL A 609 -0.08 -15.16 10.46
N ARG A 610 1.25 -15.32 10.40
CA ARG A 610 2.16 -15.04 11.50
C ARG A 610 2.87 -13.73 11.26
N TYR A 611 3.05 -12.95 12.32
CA TYR A 611 3.66 -11.63 12.26
C TYR A 611 4.89 -11.50 13.15
N ALA A 612 5.80 -10.59 12.73
CA ALA A 612 6.81 -10.00 13.58
C ALA A 612 6.82 -8.49 13.38
N PHE A 613 7.11 -7.73 14.44
CA PHE A 613 7.12 -6.27 14.39
C PHE A 613 8.48 -5.75 14.84
N VAL A 614 9.01 -4.77 14.11
CA VAL A 614 10.23 -4.05 14.49
C VAL A 614 9.91 -2.56 14.53
N HIS A 615 10.06 -1.94 15.69
CA HIS A 615 9.79 -0.53 15.92
C HIS A 615 11.08 0.27 15.96
N VAL A 616 11.12 1.39 15.26
CA VAL A 616 12.22 2.36 15.27
C VAL A 616 11.67 3.73 15.66
N PRO A 617 11.65 4.04 16.97
CA PRO A 617 11.24 5.35 17.46
C PRO A 617 12.36 6.37 17.28
N PHE A 618 12.02 7.60 16.93
CA PHE A 618 12.93 8.74 16.88
C PHE A 618 12.22 10.04 17.26
N VAL A 619 12.98 11.08 17.48
CA VAL A 619 12.45 12.41 17.79
C VAL A 619 12.60 13.29 16.55
N LEU A 620 11.47 13.70 15.97
CA LEU A 620 11.43 14.65 14.86
C LEU A 620 11.41 16.07 15.40
N CYS A 621 12.39 16.86 14.98
CA CYS A 621 12.54 18.27 15.29
C CYS A 621 12.06 19.13 14.13
N PRO A 622 11.30 20.22 14.36
CA PRO A 622 11.01 21.18 13.30
C PRO A 622 12.30 21.76 12.70
N GLY A 623 12.30 21.99 11.38
CA GLY A 623 13.44 22.63 10.73
C GLY A 623 13.72 24.03 11.33
N GLY A 624 14.96 24.30 11.65
CA GLY A 624 15.40 25.58 12.25
C GLY A 624 15.41 25.65 13.79
N LEU A 625 14.87 24.64 14.49
CA LEU A 625 15.00 24.51 15.94
C LEU A 625 16.28 23.76 16.33
N ASN A 626 17.01 24.28 17.29
CA ASN A 626 18.22 23.65 17.84
C ASN A 626 17.80 22.68 18.98
N CYS A 627 17.46 21.44 18.63
CA CYS A 627 17.00 20.43 19.59
C CYS A 627 18.20 19.69 20.19
N THR A 628 18.89 20.29 21.15
CA THR A 628 20.07 19.68 21.82
C THR A 628 19.73 18.81 23.03
N HIS A 629 18.47 18.72 23.46
CA HIS A 629 18.07 17.94 24.64
C HIS A 629 17.45 16.58 24.27
N ARG A 630 18.04 15.51 24.87
CA ARG A 630 17.46 14.16 24.90
C ARG A 630 16.09 14.20 25.58
N ALA A 631 15.01 14.02 24.82
CA ALA A 631 13.73 13.67 25.39
C ALA A 631 13.82 12.23 25.93
N THR A 632 13.71 12.05 27.24
CA THR A 632 13.69 10.73 27.87
C THR A 632 12.28 10.16 27.66
N PRO A 633 12.08 8.99 27.03
CA PRO A 633 10.80 8.29 27.05
C PRO A 633 10.47 7.97 28.52
N GLY A 634 9.21 8.17 28.94
CA GLY A 634 8.77 7.83 30.27
C GLY A 634 9.08 6.36 30.61
N ALA A 635 10.18 6.14 31.30
CA ALA A 635 10.59 4.84 31.77
C ALA A 635 9.61 4.39 32.86
N ARG A 636 8.83 3.36 32.56
CA ARG A 636 8.27 2.51 33.63
C ARG A 636 9.45 1.89 34.35
N ARG A 637 9.69 2.29 35.61
CA ARG A 637 10.55 1.57 36.53
C ARG A 637 9.93 0.20 36.78
N GLU A 638 10.51 -0.84 36.24
CA GLU A 638 10.38 -2.17 36.82
C GLU A 638 11.22 -2.19 38.09
N GLU A 639 10.55 -2.15 39.22
CA GLU A 639 11.15 -2.56 40.50
C GLU A 639 11.43 -4.06 40.44
N GLN A 640 12.67 -4.42 40.12
CA GLN A 640 13.19 -5.74 40.42
C GLN A 640 13.33 -5.87 41.93
N THR A 641 12.38 -6.55 42.56
CA THR A 641 12.51 -7.10 43.91
C THR A 641 13.64 -8.12 43.92
N ARG A 642 14.77 -7.70 44.41
CA ARG A 642 15.80 -8.62 44.92
C ARG A 642 15.25 -9.32 46.17
N THR A 643 14.89 -10.57 46.05
CA THR A 643 14.80 -11.47 47.19
C THR A 643 16.16 -12.08 47.37
N GLY A 644 16.77 -11.78 48.54
CA GLY A 644 18.05 -12.28 48.96
C GLY A 644 18.05 -13.80 49.18
N GLN A 645 19.15 -14.37 48.85
CA GLN A 645 19.62 -15.60 49.44
C GLN A 645 20.11 -15.28 50.86
N ASP A 646 19.63 -16.06 51.81
CA ASP A 646 20.41 -16.58 52.94
C ASP A 646 19.55 -17.60 53.67
N ALA A 647 19.91 -18.84 53.56
CA ALA A 647 20.04 -19.95 54.51
C ALA A 647 19.99 -21.30 53.77
#